data_695478cc70ba1493f2c685d668e048ba
#
_entry.id   695478cc70ba1493f2c685d668e048ba
#
_cell.length_a   1.000
_cell.length_b   1.000
_cell.length_c   1.000
_cell.angle_alpha   90.00
_cell.angle_beta   90.00
_cell.angle_gamma   90.00
#
_symmetry.space_group_name_H-M   'P 1'
#
loop_
_entity.id
_entity.type
_entity.pdbx_description
1 polymer ?
#
loop_
_entity_poly.entity_id
_entity_poly.type
_entity_poly.pdbx_seq_one_letter_code
_entity_poly.pdbx_strand_id
1 'polypeptide(L)'
;MDYNQTVHLPQTDFPMRAGLPKREPEMLQEMYDHDLYHKMVKRNEGKPTFVLHDGPPYANGNIHIGTALNKILKDMIVKHRNMTGWCAPYVPGWDTHGLPIESAVLKDKKVKRDEMTTAQFRTKCREYAESYIEKMTGQFQRLGVLGEWENPYITLLPEFEAKQIEVFGKMAEKGLIYKGMKPVYWCPFDQTALAEAEIEYADDPCTTIFVKFPVADDKGKLGQYVDLSRTYFVIWTTTPWTIPGNYAICLNAEFDYVLLQVPSGDVYVLAQDLAESVCKAAGIDYAACTVLATLKGSAFELMRAKHPLFDRESVILNGEHVTLDAGSGCVHTAPGFGAEDFQICQQYDKAGLTHIGVPVPVNAKGVMTDERYNGQFYAKGNDMVVADLEAEGFLVAKENITHSYPHCWRCKHPIIYRATEQWFCSVDAIKDAAVKACDSIQWKPEWGKERMTSMITERNDWCISRQRVWGVPIPIFYCEDCGADIVTPETIAHVAGLFREHGSNVWFDREAAELLPQGFVCPKCGKAHFTKETDIMDVWFDSGSTWAAVAAERPYLKYPADLYLEGGDQYRGWFQSSMLTSIAVNGVAPYKQIATHGWTVDGEGKAMHKSLGNAVSPDEVIKDYGADMLRLWVASADYTQDMRISKDIMKQLSQAYLKIRNTARYMLGNLCDFEPDRDLVPAENLMELDRYALHTFNELAKTARAAYDRYEFHAVYRAVYNFCVVDMSNFYLDIIKDRLYCGAEAERRSAQTALYHILDGMTRLIAPILAFTSDEIWHAMKHAQGVNAESVLFNDMPGDNAAFALDAAARERWAKLVSLRDAVNKALENARNAGVFKKAQDTDVTLSVSESDAAFLAGVDLASLCIVSKVTVTTGAVEGEKSEDCLIPCTIAVALDESPKCPRCWNHSEHIGADGHHNQLCDRCAAVVGE
;
A
#
# COMPACT_ATOMS: atom_id res chain seq x y z
N MET A 1 18.45 -60.28 20.78
CA MET A 1 17.35 -59.33 20.51
C MET A 1 17.95 -58.25 19.58
N ASP A 2 17.20 -57.85 18.53
CA ASP A 2 17.60 -56.68 17.71
C ASP A 2 17.04 -55.42 18.41
N TYR A 3 17.88 -54.73 19.17
CA TYR A 3 17.53 -53.58 19.97
C TYR A 3 17.06 -52.37 19.10
N ASN A 4 17.35 -52.35 17.80
CA ASN A 4 16.85 -51.34 16.91
C ASN A 4 15.31 -51.30 16.81
N GLN A 5 14.66 -52.48 17.02
CA GLN A 5 13.22 -52.61 17.01
C GLN A 5 12.54 -52.04 18.29
N THR A 6 13.31 -51.73 19.32
CA THR A 6 12.81 -51.12 20.56
C THR A 6 12.98 -49.59 20.59
N VAL A 7 13.51 -48.99 19.50
CA VAL A 7 13.75 -47.57 19.38
C VAL A 7 12.56 -46.92 18.68
N HIS A 8 12.02 -45.87 19.27
CA HIS A 8 10.90 -45.11 18.72
C HIS A 8 11.38 -44.09 17.67
N LEU A 9 11.50 -44.56 16.42
CA LEU A 9 11.89 -43.64 15.31
C LEU A 9 10.72 -42.82 14.83
N PRO A 10 10.94 -41.53 14.46
CA PRO A 10 9.89 -40.66 13.99
C PRO A 10 9.27 -41.16 12.66
N GLN A 11 7.93 -41.15 12.58
CA GLN A 11 7.16 -41.57 11.41
C GLN A 11 6.10 -40.52 11.08
N THR A 12 5.95 -40.13 9.83
CA THR A 12 4.91 -39.20 9.40
C THR A 12 4.67 -39.31 7.90
N ASP A 13 3.41 -39.23 7.53
CA ASP A 13 2.96 -39.12 6.14
C ASP A 13 3.11 -37.67 5.59
N PHE A 14 3.45 -36.72 6.46
CA PHE A 14 3.72 -35.35 6.05
C PHE A 14 4.89 -35.29 5.06
N PRO A 15 4.68 -34.79 3.84
CA PRO A 15 5.64 -34.96 2.75
C PRO A 15 7.02 -34.35 3.06
N MET A 16 8.08 -35.06 2.67
CA MET A 16 9.44 -34.54 2.80
C MET A 16 9.68 -33.28 1.99
N ARG A 17 9.15 -33.23 0.77
CA ARG A 17 9.24 -32.08 -0.13
C ARG A 17 7.96 -31.28 -0.07
N ALA A 18 8.04 -29.94 0.06
CA ALA A 18 6.87 -29.07 0.09
C ALA A 18 6.04 -29.16 -1.21
N GLY A 19 6.69 -29.06 -2.37
CA GLY A 19 6.03 -29.16 -3.67
C GLY A 19 4.90 -28.15 -3.90
N LEU A 20 4.94 -26.99 -3.22
CA LEU A 20 3.89 -26.00 -3.17
C LEU A 20 3.23 -25.68 -4.52
N PRO A 21 3.99 -25.38 -5.61
CA PRO A 21 3.35 -25.04 -6.89
C PRO A 21 2.39 -26.08 -7.43
N LYS A 22 2.61 -27.37 -7.10
CA LYS A 22 1.79 -28.49 -7.58
C LYS A 22 0.66 -28.85 -6.62
N ARG A 23 0.86 -28.66 -5.32
CA ARG A 23 -0.05 -29.12 -4.27
C ARG A 23 -1.05 -28.06 -3.84
N GLU A 24 -0.63 -26.80 -3.81
CA GLU A 24 -1.51 -25.70 -3.41
C GLU A 24 -2.83 -25.60 -4.21
N PRO A 25 -2.88 -25.89 -5.53
CA PRO A 25 -4.14 -25.90 -6.27
C PRO A 25 -5.17 -26.91 -5.74
N GLU A 26 -4.75 -28.10 -5.33
CA GLU A 26 -5.61 -29.12 -4.74
C GLU A 26 -6.06 -28.67 -3.34
N MET A 27 -5.15 -28.19 -2.51
CA MET A 27 -5.44 -27.64 -1.19
C MET A 27 -6.40 -26.44 -1.25
N LEU A 28 -6.23 -25.56 -2.24
CA LEU A 28 -7.14 -24.46 -2.47
C LEU A 28 -8.55 -24.94 -2.80
N GLN A 29 -8.68 -25.94 -3.67
CA GLN A 29 -9.97 -26.54 -4.00
C GLN A 29 -10.65 -27.12 -2.75
N GLU A 30 -9.91 -27.85 -1.92
CA GLU A 30 -10.41 -28.35 -0.65
C GLU A 30 -10.91 -27.25 0.28
N MET A 31 -10.19 -26.11 0.38
CA MET A 31 -10.63 -24.94 1.17
C MET A 31 -11.97 -24.39 0.71
N TYR A 32 -12.22 -24.36 -0.63
CA TYR A 32 -13.50 -23.92 -1.19
C TYR A 32 -14.60 -24.99 -1.03
N ASP A 33 -14.32 -26.26 -1.30
CA ASP A 33 -15.27 -27.36 -1.16
C ASP A 33 -15.79 -27.49 0.30
N HIS A 34 -14.94 -27.12 1.26
CA HIS A 34 -15.28 -27.09 2.69
C HIS A 34 -15.84 -25.74 3.16
N ASP A 35 -16.01 -24.76 2.26
CA ASP A 35 -16.55 -23.43 2.58
C ASP A 35 -15.84 -22.75 3.77
N LEU A 36 -14.52 -22.72 3.70
CA LEU A 36 -13.68 -22.29 4.81
C LEU A 36 -13.96 -20.86 5.26
N TYR A 37 -14.18 -19.94 4.30
CA TYR A 37 -14.42 -18.54 4.58
C TYR A 37 -15.71 -18.31 5.38
N HIS A 38 -16.85 -18.80 4.89
CA HIS A 38 -18.13 -18.56 5.58
C HIS A 38 -18.19 -19.25 6.93
N LYS A 39 -17.62 -20.45 7.07
CA LYS A 39 -17.51 -21.14 8.38
C LYS A 39 -16.64 -20.34 9.36
N MET A 40 -15.52 -19.76 8.91
CA MET A 40 -14.66 -18.93 9.76
C MET A 40 -15.39 -17.69 10.27
N VAL A 41 -16.11 -16.98 9.39
CA VAL A 41 -16.90 -15.80 9.76
C VAL A 41 -18.06 -16.18 10.66
N LYS A 42 -18.81 -17.24 10.31
CA LYS A 42 -19.97 -17.75 11.09
C LYS A 42 -19.60 -18.18 12.51
N ARG A 43 -18.42 -18.81 12.69
CA ARG A 43 -17.90 -19.16 14.02
C ARG A 43 -17.82 -17.94 14.95
N ASN A 44 -17.61 -16.78 14.37
CA ASN A 44 -17.43 -15.53 15.10
C ASN A 44 -18.68 -14.64 15.13
N GLU A 45 -19.81 -15.13 14.62
CA GLU A 45 -21.07 -14.40 14.64
C GLU A 45 -21.46 -14.04 16.09
N GLY A 46 -21.87 -12.79 16.30
CA GLY A 46 -22.19 -12.23 17.62
C GLY A 46 -21.01 -11.68 18.41
N LYS A 47 -19.76 -11.90 17.95
CA LYS A 47 -18.58 -11.20 18.48
C LYS A 47 -18.48 -9.78 17.92
N PRO A 48 -17.64 -8.89 18.50
CA PRO A 48 -17.42 -7.56 17.94
C PRO A 48 -16.99 -7.63 16.49
N THR A 49 -17.62 -6.81 15.64
CA THR A 49 -17.31 -6.77 14.21
C THR A 49 -16.06 -5.92 13.94
N PHE A 50 -15.13 -6.45 13.13
CA PHE A 50 -13.99 -5.71 12.59
C PHE A 50 -14.11 -5.65 11.06
N VAL A 51 -14.23 -4.45 10.51
CA VAL A 51 -14.35 -4.22 9.06
C VAL A 51 -13.06 -3.66 8.50
N LEU A 52 -12.33 -4.49 7.74
CA LEU A 52 -11.34 -4.05 6.80
C LEU A 52 -12.05 -3.86 5.45
N HIS A 53 -12.30 -2.61 5.09
CA HIS A 53 -12.94 -2.29 3.82
C HIS A 53 -11.93 -2.35 2.68
N ASP A 54 -12.26 -3.05 1.61
CA ASP A 54 -11.37 -3.23 0.46
C ASP A 54 -11.44 -2.04 -0.49
N GLY A 55 -10.29 -1.46 -0.86
CA GLY A 55 -10.20 -0.54 -1.97
C GLY A 55 -10.32 -1.30 -3.29
N PRO A 56 -11.21 -0.88 -4.20
CA PRO A 56 -11.49 -1.66 -5.40
C PRO A 56 -10.37 -1.51 -6.44
N PRO A 57 -9.64 -2.57 -6.80
CA PRO A 57 -8.75 -2.51 -7.94
C PRO A 57 -9.53 -2.38 -9.25
N TYR A 58 -8.91 -1.75 -10.25
CA TYR A 58 -9.47 -1.69 -11.60
C TYR A 58 -9.55 -3.07 -12.24
N ALA A 59 -10.71 -3.41 -12.80
CA ALA A 59 -10.94 -4.61 -13.59
C ALA A 59 -10.35 -4.49 -15.01
N ASN A 60 -9.02 -4.34 -15.11
CA ASN A 60 -8.32 -4.00 -16.34
C ASN A 60 -6.91 -4.57 -16.43
N GLY A 61 -6.76 -5.88 -16.40
CA GLY A 61 -5.48 -6.57 -16.56
C GLY A 61 -5.23 -7.68 -15.54
N ASN A 62 -4.07 -8.32 -15.63
CA ASN A 62 -3.62 -9.26 -14.63
C ASN A 62 -3.17 -8.50 -13.37
N ILE A 63 -3.26 -9.16 -12.22
CA ILE A 63 -2.68 -8.61 -10.99
C ILE A 63 -1.17 -8.46 -11.14
N HIS A 64 -0.62 -7.41 -10.58
CA HIS A 64 0.83 -7.20 -10.46
C HIS A 64 1.30 -7.48 -9.03
N ILE A 65 2.60 -7.50 -8.82
CA ILE A 65 3.18 -7.88 -7.53
C ILE A 65 2.74 -6.95 -6.39
N GLY A 66 2.52 -5.66 -6.65
CA GLY A 66 1.98 -4.70 -5.67
C GLY A 66 0.53 -5.02 -5.29
N THR A 67 -0.30 -5.44 -6.26
CA THR A 67 -1.68 -5.89 -5.98
C THR A 67 -1.68 -7.17 -5.14
N ALA A 68 -0.75 -8.09 -5.40
CA ALA A 68 -0.59 -9.29 -4.59
C ALA A 68 -0.14 -8.96 -3.16
N LEU A 69 0.84 -8.04 -2.98
CA LEU A 69 1.25 -7.52 -1.68
C LEU A 69 0.04 -6.99 -0.89
N ASN A 70 -0.75 -6.12 -1.50
CA ASN A 70 -1.92 -5.50 -0.90
C ASN A 70 -2.95 -6.54 -0.41
N LYS A 71 -3.37 -7.45 -1.29
CA LYS A 71 -4.38 -8.45 -0.95
C LYS A 71 -3.90 -9.47 0.09
N ILE A 72 -2.63 -9.85 0.06
CA ILE A 72 -2.04 -10.74 1.06
C ILE A 72 -2.02 -10.08 2.44
N LEU A 73 -1.64 -8.80 2.54
CA LEU A 73 -1.68 -8.06 3.81
C LEU A 73 -3.09 -8.02 4.41
N LYS A 74 -4.09 -7.72 3.58
CA LYS A 74 -5.50 -7.72 4.00
C LYS A 74 -5.96 -9.08 4.52
N ASP A 75 -5.62 -10.15 3.80
CA ASP A 75 -5.96 -11.51 4.18
C ASP A 75 -5.31 -11.93 5.50
N MET A 76 -4.03 -11.56 5.73
CA MET A 76 -3.35 -11.79 7.00
C MET A 76 -4.10 -11.12 8.17
N ILE A 77 -4.55 -9.88 7.98
CA ILE A 77 -5.29 -9.13 9.00
C ILE A 77 -6.66 -9.79 9.26
N VAL A 78 -7.40 -10.12 8.21
CA VAL A 78 -8.73 -10.73 8.31
C VAL A 78 -8.66 -12.09 9.02
N LYS A 79 -7.71 -12.96 8.64
CA LYS A 79 -7.48 -14.24 9.31
C LYS A 79 -7.11 -14.05 10.78
N HIS A 80 -6.14 -13.17 11.05
CA HIS A 80 -5.74 -12.86 12.43
C HIS A 80 -6.93 -12.38 13.28
N ARG A 81 -7.73 -11.43 12.78
CA ARG A 81 -8.88 -10.91 13.53
C ARG A 81 -9.92 -12.00 13.81
N ASN A 82 -10.22 -12.86 12.84
CA ASN A 82 -11.12 -13.98 13.05
C ASN A 82 -10.58 -15.03 14.05
N MET A 83 -9.26 -15.12 14.21
CA MET A 83 -8.62 -16.02 15.19
C MET A 83 -8.39 -15.36 16.56
N THR A 84 -8.76 -14.08 16.75
CA THR A 84 -8.51 -13.32 17.99
C THR A 84 -9.77 -12.67 18.59
N GLY A 85 -10.92 -13.28 18.35
CA GLY A 85 -12.16 -12.90 19.02
C GLY A 85 -12.97 -11.81 18.32
N TRP A 86 -12.72 -11.57 17.04
CA TRP A 86 -13.50 -10.65 16.20
C TRP A 86 -14.28 -11.42 15.15
N CYS A 87 -15.42 -10.87 14.73
CA CYS A 87 -16.08 -11.25 13.49
C CYS A 87 -15.57 -10.29 12.41
N ALA A 88 -14.69 -10.77 11.54
CA ALA A 88 -14.04 -9.97 10.51
C ALA A 88 -14.43 -10.46 9.10
N PRO A 89 -15.61 -10.06 8.59
CA PRO A 89 -15.99 -10.33 7.21
C PRO A 89 -15.11 -9.50 6.24
N TYR A 90 -14.81 -10.08 5.08
CA TYR A 90 -14.05 -9.40 4.03
C TYR A 90 -14.79 -9.48 2.71
N VAL A 91 -15.22 -8.32 2.22
CA VAL A 91 -15.94 -8.18 0.94
C VAL A 91 -14.98 -7.56 -0.07
N PRO A 92 -14.48 -8.34 -1.05
CA PRO A 92 -13.64 -7.81 -2.11
C PRO A 92 -14.43 -6.87 -3.03
N GLY A 93 -13.74 -5.91 -3.63
CA GLY A 93 -14.36 -4.93 -4.51
C GLY A 93 -13.68 -4.78 -5.86
N TRP A 94 -14.41 -4.19 -6.82
CA TRP A 94 -13.94 -3.95 -8.18
C TRP A 94 -14.37 -2.57 -8.67
N ASP A 95 -13.40 -1.80 -9.18
CA ASP A 95 -13.65 -0.57 -9.92
C ASP A 95 -13.72 -0.89 -11.43
N THR A 96 -14.80 -0.45 -12.08
CA THR A 96 -15.17 -0.96 -13.41
C THR A 96 -15.47 0.12 -14.43
N HIS A 97 -15.38 1.40 -14.07
CA HIS A 97 -15.75 2.52 -14.93
C HIS A 97 -14.54 3.33 -15.42
N GLY A 98 -14.77 4.27 -16.30
CA GLY A 98 -13.88 5.34 -16.71
C GLY A 98 -12.95 5.02 -17.88
N LEU A 99 -12.09 5.97 -18.14
CA LEU A 99 -11.15 5.98 -19.26
C LEU A 99 -10.27 4.72 -19.39
N PRO A 100 -9.81 4.05 -18.30
CA PRO A 100 -8.98 2.85 -18.45
C PRO A 100 -9.66 1.71 -19.19
N ILE A 101 -10.97 1.51 -18.95
CA ILE A 101 -11.76 0.45 -19.62
C ILE A 101 -12.09 0.87 -21.05
N GLU A 102 -12.59 2.10 -21.27
CA GLU A 102 -12.87 2.61 -22.62
C GLU A 102 -11.65 2.48 -23.53
N SER A 103 -10.49 2.95 -23.07
CA SER A 103 -9.24 2.90 -23.84
C SER A 103 -8.78 1.47 -24.12
N ALA A 104 -9.05 0.53 -23.21
CA ALA A 104 -8.70 -0.86 -23.41
C ALA A 104 -9.60 -1.49 -24.50
N VAL A 105 -10.90 -1.23 -24.45
CA VAL A 105 -11.88 -1.70 -25.45
C VAL A 105 -11.58 -1.12 -26.83
N LEU A 106 -11.23 0.17 -26.90
CA LEU A 106 -10.88 0.83 -28.17
C LEU A 106 -9.55 0.38 -28.80
N LYS A 107 -8.67 -0.29 -28.04
CA LYS A 107 -7.46 -0.94 -28.57
C LYS A 107 -7.76 -2.19 -29.39
N ASP A 108 -8.91 -2.80 -29.20
CA ASP A 108 -9.37 -3.89 -30.08
C ASP A 108 -9.78 -3.29 -31.43
N LYS A 109 -9.00 -3.59 -32.49
CA LYS A 109 -9.24 -3.13 -33.87
C LYS A 109 -10.59 -3.52 -34.43
N LYS A 110 -11.30 -4.46 -33.80
CA LYS A 110 -12.67 -4.87 -34.18
C LYS A 110 -13.74 -3.92 -33.64
N VAL A 111 -13.40 -3.09 -32.63
CA VAL A 111 -14.32 -2.12 -32.04
C VAL A 111 -14.13 -0.77 -32.73
N LYS A 112 -15.15 -0.37 -33.48
CA LYS A 112 -15.20 0.92 -34.18
C LYS A 112 -16.26 1.80 -33.51
N ARG A 113 -15.82 2.76 -32.70
CA ARG A 113 -16.70 3.62 -31.90
C ARG A 113 -17.74 4.33 -32.75
N ASP A 114 -17.35 4.80 -33.95
CA ASP A 114 -18.20 5.58 -34.85
C ASP A 114 -19.33 4.74 -35.51
N GLU A 115 -19.20 3.42 -35.54
CA GLU A 115 -20.20 2.48 -36.07
C GLU A 115 -21.14 1.94 -34.98
N MET A 116 -21.00 2.39 -33.71
CA MET A 116 -21.76 1.87 -32.56
C MET A 116 -22.59 2.96 -31.87
N THR A 117 -23.79 2.58 -31.39
CA THR A 117 -24.52 3.43 -30.44
C THR A 117 -23.79 3.49 -29.09
N THR A 118 -24.11 4.49 -28.27
CA THR A 118 -23.55 4.60 -26.92
C THR A 118 -23.87 3.38 -26.07
N ALA A 119 -25.09 2.85 -26.12
CA ALA A 119 -25.49 1.64 -25.41
C ALA A 119 -24.66 0.41 -25.82
N GLN A 120 -24.45 0.21 -27.12
CA GLN A 120 -23.64 -0.89 -27.64
C GLN A 120 -22.19 -0.78 -27.15
N PHE A 121 -21.61 0.41 -27.13
CA PHE A 121 -20.24 0.63 -26.63
C PHE A 121 -20.15 0.39 -25.12
N ARG A 122 -21.12 0.87 -24.35
CA ARG A 122 -21.20 0.61 -22.90
C ARG A 122 -21.32 -0.88 -22.60
N THR A 123 -22.09 -1.63 -23.39
CA THR A 123 -22.15 -3.10 -23.27
C THR A 123 -20.78 -3.75 -23.49
N LYS A 124 -20.01 -3.27 -24.47
CA LYS A 124 -18.64 -3.79 -24.70
C LYS A 124 -17.69 -3.48 -23.53
N CYS A 125 -17.81 -2.31 -22.92
CA CYS A 125 -17.04 -1.95 -21.73
C CYS A 125 -17.41 -2.83 -20.52
N ARG A 126 -18.71 -3.12 -20.34
CA ARG A 126 -19.21 -4.04 -19.30
C ARG A 126 -18.64 -5.46 -19.50
N GLU A 127 -18.78 -6.04 -20.69
CA GLU A 127 -18.27 -7.37 -21.02
C GLU A 127 -16.75 -7.48 -20.76
N TYR A 128 -16.01 -6.43 -21.09
CA TYR A 128 -14.57 -6.37 -20.84
C TYR A 128 -14.28 -6.38 -19.33
N ALA A 129 -14.91 -5.51 -18.55
CA ALA A 129 -14.72 -5.43 -17.11
C ALA A 129 -15.07 -6.75 -16.41
N GLU A 130 -16.23 -7.34 -16.72
CA GLU A 130 -16.69 -8.62 -16.16
C GLU A 130 -15.70 -9.75 -16.42
N SER A 131 -15.12 -9.82 -17.64
CA SER A 131 -14.12 -10.83 -17.98
C SER A 131 -12.83 -10.72 -17.14
N TYR A 132 -12.44 -9.49 -16.78
CA TYR A 132 -11.28 -9.27 -15.91
C TYR A 132 -11.58 -9.46 -14.43
N ILE A 133 -12.80 -9.19 -13.97
CA ILE A 133 -13.23 -9.53 -12.61
C ILE A 133 -13.06 -11.04 -12.38
N GLU A 134 -13.60 -11.88 -13.26
CA GLU A 134 -13.48 -13.34 -13.17
C GLU A 134 -12.00 -13.77 -13.12
N LYS A 135 -11.19 -13.26 -14.04
CA LYS A 135 -9.77 -13.59 -14.11
C LYS A 135 -8.98 -13.18 -12.88
N MET A 136 -9.15 -11.94 -12.42
CA MET A 136 -8.46 -11.41 -11.25
C MET A 136 -8.92 -12.09 -9.95
N THR A 137 -10.21 -12.45 -9.86
CA THR A 137 -10.75 -13.25 -8.75
C THR A 137 -9.98 -14.56 -8.63
N GLY A 138 -9.84 -15.32 -9.73
CA GLY A 138 -9.05 -16.54 -9.72
C GLY A 138 -7.58 -16.33 -9.32
N GLN A 139 -6.98 -15.20 -9.75
CA GLN A 139 -5.61 -14.86 -9.36
C GLN A 139 -5.50 -14.53 -7.85
N PHE A 140 -6.46 -13.81 -7.27
CA PHE A 140 -6.48 -13.53 -5.82
C PHE A 140 -6.75 -14.79 -4.99
N GLN A 141 -7.68 -15.63 -5.44
CA GLN A 141 -7.94 -16.92 -4.80
C GLN A 141 -6.68 -17.79 -4.80
N ARG A 142 -5.93 -17.79 -5.90
CA ARG A 142 -4.67 -18.54 -6.02
C ARG A 142 -3.58 -18.08 -5.04
N LEU A 143 -3.66 -16.84 -4.53
CA LEU A 143 -2.79 -16.35 -3.45
C LEU A 143 -3.18 -16.91 -2.07
N GLY A 144 -4.26 -17.68 -1.94
CA GLY A 144 -4.83 -18.13 -0.68
C GLY A 144 -5.61 -17.04 0.08
N VAL A 145 -6.07 -16.01 -0.63
CA VAL A 145 -6.89 -14.93 -0.07
C VAL A 145 -8.34 -15.42 0.09
N LEU A 146 -8.84 -15.40 1.31
CA LEU A 146 -10.22 -15.75 1.63
C LEU A 146 -11.10 -14.49 1.68
N GLY A 147 -12.32 -14.60 1.17
CA GLY A 147 -13.26 -13.50 1.14
C GLY A 147 -14.60 -13.89 0.54
N GLU A 148 -15.55 -12.97 0.53
CA GLU A 148 -16.87 -13.15 -0.05
C GLU A 148 -16.83 -12.98 -1.59
N TRP A 149 -16.16 -13.90 -2.26
CA TRP A 149 -15.94 -13.85 -3.71
C TRP A 149 -17.21 -14.06 -4.54
N GLU A 150 -18.23 -14.67 -3.98
CA GLU A 150 -19.51 -14.94 -4.63
C GLU A 150 -20.44 -13.73 -4.63
N ASN A 151 -20.25 -12.81 -3.68
CA ASN A 151 -21.01 -11.57 -3.56
C ASN A 151 -20.09 -10.36 -3.32
N PRO A 152 -19.12 -10.10 -4.20
CA PRO A 152 -18.26 -8.92 -4.11
C PRO A 152 -19.07 -7.65 -4.31
N TYR A 153 -18.48 -6.49 -4.04
CA TYR A 153 -19.07 -5.26 -4.54
C TYR A 153 -18.40 -4.85 -5.87
N ILE A 154 -19.19 -4.34 -6.80
CA ILE A 154 -18.72 -3.96 -8.12
C ILE A 154 -19.38 -2.62 -8.46
N THR A 155 -18.60 -1.62 -8.86
CA THR A 155 -19.12 -0.26 -9.07
C THR A 155 -20.13 -0.16 -10.23
N LEU A 156 -20.13 -1.11 -11.17
CA LEU A 156 -21.13 -1.18 -12.27
C LEU A 156 -22.46 -1.86 -11.89
N LEU A 157 -22.62 -2.32 -10.64
CA LEU A 157 -23.88 -2.93 -10.23
C LEU A 157 -24.97 -1.86 -10.05
N PRO A 158 -26.21 -2.13 -10.47
CA PRO A 158 -27.34 -1.17 -10.39
C PRO A 158 -27.54 -0.58 -8.99
N GLU A 159 -27.42 -1.38 -7.94
CA GLU A 159 -27.57 -0.94 -6.56
C GLU A 159 -26.45 0.02 -6.15
N PHE A 160 -25.21 -0.25 -6.61
CA PHE A 160 -24.07 0.61 -6.35
C PHE A 160 -24.21 1.96 -7.06
N GLU A 161 -24.52 1.94 -8.37
CA GLU A 161 -24.75 3.15 -9.18
C GLU A 161 -25.86 4.01 -8.57
N ALA A 162 -26.96 3.40 -8.15
CA ALA A 162 -28.07 4.11 -7.50
C ALA A 162 -27.65 4.76 -6.17
N LYS A 163 -26.86 4.08 -5.35
CA LYS A 163 -26.37 4.64 -4.09
C LYS A 163 -25.39 5.79 -4.30
N GLN A 164 -24.58 5.70 -5.35
CA GLN A 164 -23.69 6.79 -5.77
C GLN A 164 -24.51 8.04 -6.17
N ILE A 165 -25.61 7.88 -6.91
CA ILE A 165 -26.56 8.96 -7.23
C ILE A 165 -27.14 9.59 -5.95
N GLU A 166 -27.47 8.79 -4.93
CA GLU A 166 -27.96 9.30 -3.65
C GLU A 166 -26.88 10.09 -2.89
N VAL A 167 -25.61 9.64 -2.91
CA VAL A 167 -24.47 10.38 -2.32
C VAL A 167 -24.29 11.73 -3.02
N PHE A 168 -24.30 11.73 -4.36
CA PHE A 168 -24.23 12.95 -5.16
C PHE A 168 -25.38 13.91 -4.81
N GLY A 169 -26.60 13.38 -4.73
CA GLY A 169 -27.79 14.18 -4.41
C GLY A 169 -27.69 14.87 -3.05
N LYS A 170 -27.20 14.17 -2.02
CA LYS A 170 -26.99 14.75 -0.69
C LYS A 170 -25.93 15.86 -0.69
N MET A 171 -24.89 15.71 -1.52
CA MET A 171 -23.88 16.76 -1.67
C MET A 171 -24.44 17.98 -2.41
N ALA A 172 -25.25 17.74 -3.45
CA ALA A 172 -25.94 18.82 -4.18
C ALA A 172 -26.94 19.57 -3.30
N GLU A 173 -27.72 18.87 -2.46
CA GLU A 173 -28.67 19.48 -1.49
C GLU A 173 -27.96 20.42 -0.50
N LYS A 174 -26.72 20.10 -0.12
CA LYS A 174 -25.88 20.97 0.73
C LYS A 174 -25.20 22.11 -0.04
N GLY A 175 -25.46 22.26 -1.33
CA GLY A 175 -24.85 23.30 -2.17
C GLY A 175 -23.38 23.09 -2.48
N LEU A 176 -22.86 21.86 -2.32
CA LEU A 176 -21.45 21.55 -2.58
C LEU A 176 -21.17 21.30 -4.06
N ILE A 177 -22.20 20.99 -4.86
CA ILE A 177 -22.08 20.73 -6.30
C ILE A 177 -22.45 22.00 -7.06
N TYR A 178 -21.59 22.44 -7.94
CA TYR A 178 -21.84 23.64 -8.75
C TYR A 178 -21.17 23.55 -10.12
N LYS A 179 -21.72 24.29 -11.10
CA LYS A 179 -21.15 24.43 -12.43
C LYS A 179 -20.23 25.65 -12.51
N GLY A 180 -19.09 25.52 -13.11
CA GLY A 180 -18.12 26.60 -13.22
C GLY A 180 -17.24 26.54 -14.46
N MET A 181 -16.85 27.72 -14.95
CA MET A 181 -15.85 27.88 -16.01
C MET A 181 -14.50 28.12 -15.33
N LYS A 182 -13.67 27.07 -15.20
CA LYS A 182 -12.35 27.15 -14.54
C LYS A 182 -11.29 26.38 -15.32
N PRO A 183 -9.99 26.77 -15.27
CA PRO A 183 -8.89 25.96 -15.78
C PRO A 183 -8.83 24.61 -15.04
N VAL A 184 -8.79 23.52 -15.81
CA VAL A 184 -8.63 22.16 -15.33
C VAL A 184 -7.50 21.49 -16.07
N TYR A 185 -6.97 20.38 -15.53
CA TYR A 185 -6.11 19.48 -16.30
C TYR A 185 -6.93 18.91 -17.45
N TRP A 186 -6.47 19.12 -18.67
CA TRP A 186 -7.16 18.68 -19.88
C TRP A 186 -6.26 17.85 -20.78
N CYS A 187 -6.70 16.65 -21.11
CA CYS A 187 -6.02 15.83 -22.10
C CYS A 187 -6.59 16.11 -23.50
N PRO A 188 -5.85 16.78 -24.40
CA PRO A 188 -6.34 17.07 -25.75
C PRO A 188 -6.42 15.81 -26.64
N PHE A 189 -5.72 14.73 -26.30
CA PHE A 189 -5.73 13.46 -27.02
C PHE A 189 -6.94 12.61 -26.64
N ASP A 190 -7.23 12.51 -25.34
CA ASP A 190 -8.40 11.82 -24.82
C ASP A 190 -9.65 12.73 -24.75
N GLN A 191 -9.50 14.03 -24.94
CA GLN A 191 -10.57 15.05 -24.96
C GLN A 191 -11.44 15.03 -23.70
N THR A 192 -10.80 15.03 -22.54
CA THR A 192 -11.50 14.99 -21.24
C THR A 192 -10.72 15.73 -20.15
N ALA A 193 -11.45 16.24 -19.17
CA ALA A 193 -10.86 16.74 -17.93
C ALA A 193 -10.23 15.57 -17.15
N LEU A 194 -9.19 15.86 -16.37
CA LEU A 194 -8.49 14.92 -15.50
C LEU A 194 -8.49 15.45 -14.06
N ALA A 195 -8.53 14.52 -13.10
CA ALA A 195 -8.23 14.83 -11.72
C ALA A 195 -6.73 14.85 -11.47
N GLU A 196 -6.28 15.41 -10.35
CA GLU A 196 -4.87 15.40 -9.94
C GLU A 196 -4.28 13.99 -9.81
N ALA A 197 -5.09 13.01 -9.40
CA ALA A 197 -4.71 11.60 -9.32
C ALA A 197 -4.54 10.92 -10.70
N GLU A 198 -4.95 11.60 -11.78
CA GLU A 198 -4.91 11.08 -13.15
C GLU A 198 -3.77 11.68 -13.99
N ILE A 199 -2.85 12.42 -13.36
CA ILE A 199 -1.66 12.97 -13.98
C ILE A 199 -0.40 12.30 -13.45
N GLU A 200 0.58 12.17 -14.31
CA GLU A 200 1.95 11.72 -13.99
C GLU A 200 2.93 12.76 -14.48
N TYR A 201 4.03 12.96 -13.77
CA TYR A 201 5.06 13.90 -14.18
C TYR A 201 6.18 13.17 -14.93
N ALA A 202 6.59 13.74 -16.03
CA ALA A 202 7.75 13.29 -16.81
C ALA A 202 8.60 14.49 -17.24
N ASP A 203 9.88 14.24 -17.48
CA ASP A 203 10.80 15.28 -17.95
C ASP A 203 10.59 15.52 -19.44
N ASP A 204 10.14 16.73 -19.78
CA ASP A 204 9.93 17.18 -21.16
C ASP A 204 10.86 18.30 -21.53
N PRO A 205 11.42 18.28 -22.75
CA PRO A 205 12.11 19.43 -23.30
C PRO A 205 11.11 20.53 -23.69
N CYS A 206 11.35 21.76 -23.29
CA CYS A 206 10.54 22.91 -23.69
C CYS A 206 11.40 24.11 -24.07
N THR A 207 10.83 24.97 -24.91
CA THR A 207 11.42 26.26 -25.22
C THR A 207 10.78 27.30 -24.32
N THR A 208 11.57 27.93 -23.46
CA THR A 208 11.16 29.09 -22.68
C THR A 208 11.50 30.39 -23.41
N ILE A 209 10.67 31.42 -23.23
CA ILE A 209 10.86 32.69 -23.89
C ILE A 209 10.70 33.85 -22.92
N PHE A 210 11.51 34.89 -23.15
CA PHE A 210 11.32 36.24 -22.62
C PHE A 210 10.73 37.13 -23.69
N VAL A 211 9.62 37.82 -23.42
CA VAL A 211 8.87 38.62 -24.38
C VAL A 211 8.64 40.01 -23.84
N LYS A 212 8.93 41.04 -24.66
CA LYS A 212 8.69 42.41 -24.28
C LYS A 212 7.32 42.91 -24.77
N PHE A 213 6.55 43.50 -23.84
CA PHE A 213 5.23 44.08 -24.05
C PHE A 213 5.35 45.61 -23.96
N PRO A 214 5.10 46.38 -25.01
CA PRO A 214 5.20 47.84 -25.00
C PRO A 214 4.25 48.49 -24.00
N VAL A 215 4.69 49.45 -23.21
CA VAL A 215 3.80 50.24 -22.33
C VAL A 215 2.82 51.03 -23.18
N ALA A 216 1.51 50.86 -22.92
CA ALA A 216 0.44 51.56 -23.60
C ALA A 216 -0.13 52.72 -22.78
N ASP A 217 -0.34 52.47 -21.46
CA ASP A 217 -0.83 53.49 -20.52
C ASP A 217 -0.12 53.33 -19.16
N ASP A 218 0.70 54.30 -18.78
CA ASP A 218 1.47 54.33 -17.52
C ASP A 218 0.73 55.04 -16.38
N LYS A 219 -0.51 55.44 -16.55
CA LYS A 219 -1.27 56.25 -15.60
C LYS A 219 -0.53 57.54 -15.18
N GLY A 220 0.34 58.04 -16.02
CA GLY A 220 1.15 59.23 -15.78
C GLY A 220 2.28 59.08 -14.75
N LYS A 221 2.71 57.85 -14.46
CA LYS A 221 3.68 57.58 -13.40
C LYS A 221 5.09 57.32 -13.92
N LEU A 222 5.27 56.78 -15.14
CA LEU A 222 6.58 56.40 -15.68
C LEU A 222 7.21 57.45 -16.57
N GLY A 223 6.40 58.28 -17.26
CA GLY A 223 6.88 59.29 -18.22
C GLY A 223 7.87 60.32 -17.67
N GLN A 224 7.95 60.48 -16.35
CA GLN A 224 8.97 61.33 -15.71
C GLN A 224 10.36 60.67 -15.63
N TYR A 225 10.47 59.35 -15.81
CA TYR A 225 11.72 58.61 -15.71
C TYR A 225 12.19 58.09 -17.06
N VAL A 226 11.27 57.82 -18.00
CA VAL A 226 11.55 57.07 -19.23
C VAL A 226 10.76 57.58 -20.43
N ASP A 227 11.23 57.31 -21.64
CA ASP A 227 10.47 57.42 -22.88
C ASP A 227 9.53 56.20 -23.02
N LEU A 228 8.23 56.43 -22.89
CA LEU A 228 7.22 55.35 -22.95
C LEU A 228 7.23 54.61 -24.27
N SER A 229 7.60 55.24 -25.37
CA SER A 229 7.65 54.62 -26.71
C SER A 229 8.70 53.52 -26.83
N ARG A 230 9.65 53.47 -25.90
CA ARG A 230 10.72 52.50 -25.79
C ARG A 230 10.73 51.75 -24.47
N THR A 231 9.63 51.75 -23.74
CA THR A 231 9.50 51.08 -22.43
C THR A 231 8.63 49.85 -22.56
N TYR A 232 9.08 48.72 -21.98
CA TYR A 232 8.45 47.42 -22.11
C TYR A 232 8.41 46.68 -20.79
N PHE A 233 7.28 46.01 -20.50
CA PHE A 233 7.25 44.95 -19.50
C PHE A 233 7.84 43.68 -20.14
N VAL A 234 8.78 43.00 -19.46
CA VAL A 234 9.40 41.78 -19.98
C VAL A 234 8.82 40.60 -19.19
N ILE A 235 8.02 39.80 -19.86
CA ILE A 235 7.44 38.58 -19.28
C ILE A 235 8.31 37.36 -19.60
N TRP A 236 8.09 36.27 -18.84
CA TRP A 236 8.67 34.97 -19.10
C TRP A 236 7.58 33.88 -19.12
N THR A 237 7.74 32.91 -20.03
CA THR A 237 6.84 31.76 -20.10
C THR A 237 7.55 30.49 -20.61
N THR A 238 7.11 29.32 -20.09
CA THR A 238 7.49 28.00 -20.57
C THR A 238 6.54 27.45 -21.63
N THR A 239 5.41 28.16 -21.88
CA THR A 239 4.34 27.72 -22.79
C THR A 239 4.01 28.84 -23.81
N PRO A 240 4.88 29.11 -24.79
CA PRO A 240 4.65 30.19 -25.81
C PRO A 240 3.28 30.13 -26.47
N TRP A 241 2.70 28.94 -26.67
CA TRP A 241 1.37 28.75 -27.26
C TRP A 241 0.23 29.41 -26.48
N THR A 242 0.44 29.80 -25.21
CA THR A 242 -0.57 30.49 -24.39
C THR A 242 -0.53 32.02 -24.57
N ILE A 243 0.47 32.58 -25.23
CA ILE A 243 0.56 34.03 -25.51
C ILE A 243 -0.71 34.58 -26.17
N PRO A 244 -1.34 33.92 -27.15
CA PRO A 244 -2.64 34.37 -27.68
C PRO A 244 -3.74 34.53 -26.67
N GLY A 245 -3.61 33.85 -25.51
CA GLY A 245 -4.54 33.94 -24.35
C GLY A 245 -4.11 34.96 -23.29
N ASN A 246 -3.04 35.74 -23.52
CA ASN A 246 -2.61 36.77 -22.59
C ASN A 246 -3.59 37.97 -22.57
N TYR A 247 -4.05 38.32 -21.37
CA TYR A 247 -4.91 39.49 -21.12
C TYR A 247 -4.43 40.34 -19.95
N ALA A 248 -3.43 39.84 -19.22
CA ALA A 248 -2.81 40.58 -18.13
C ALA A 248 -1.34 40.23 -17.95
N ILE A 249 -0.64 41.04 -17.20
CA ILE A 249 0.70 40.80 -16.68
C ILE A 249 0.65 40.99 -15.19
N CYS A 250 1.03 39.98 -14.40
CA CYS A 250 0.96 40.02 -12.93
C CYS A 250 2.34 40.34 -12.33
N LEU A 251 2.37 41.28 -11.40
CA LEU A 251 3.52 41.70 -10.60
C LEU A 251 3.24 41.44 -9.12
N ASN A 252 4.25 41.30 -8.28
CA ASN A 252 4.07 41.30 -6.84
C ASN A 252 4.13 42.74 -6.31
N ALA A 253 3.13 43.16 -5.53
CA ALA A 253 2.99 44.52 -5.03
C ALA A 253 4.19 44.98 -4.20
N GLU A 254 4.81 44.07 -3.44
CA GLU A 254 5.86 44.36 -2.46
C GLU A 254 7.29 44.25 -3.04
N PHE A 255 7.45 43.67 -4.23
CA PHE A 255 8.79 43.55 -4.86
C PHE A 255 9.22 44.87 -5.47
N ASP A 256 10.55 45.05 -5.58
CA ASP A 256 11.19 46.18 -6.25
C ASP A 256 11.37 45.84 -7.74
N TYR A 257 10.86 46.71 -8.60
CA TYR A 257 11.00 46.63 -10.07
C TYR A 257 11.84 47.76 -10.58
N VAL A 258 12.79 47.46 -11.45
CA VAL A 258 13.68 48.40 -12.05
C VAL A 258 13.18 48.82 -13.44
N LEU A 259 13.35 50.11 -13.77
CA LEU A 259 13.30 50.62 -15.13
C LEU A 259 14.73 50.54 -15.66
N LEU A 260 15.05 49.41 -16.32
CA LEU A 260 16.42 49.11 -16.77
C LEU A 260 16.62 49.47 -18.21
N GLN A 261 17.42 50.56 -18.46
CA GLN A 261 17.81 50.91 -19.81
C GLN A 261 18.94 50.00 -20.30
N VAL A 262 18.67 49.22 -21.36
CA VAL A 262 19.65 48.35 -22.00
C VAL A 262 20.42 49.07 -23.11
N PRO A 263 21.59 48.58 -23.60
CA PRO A 263 22.43 49.25 -24.58
C PRO A 263 21.75 49.62 -25.89
N SER A 264 20.68 48.97 -26.30
CA SER A 264 19.85 49.34 -27.47
C SER A 264 19.10 50.65 -27.25
N GLY A 265 18.98 51.13 -26.00
CA GLY A 265 18.18 52.28 -25.60
C GLY A 265 16.74 51.94 -25.24
N ASP A 266 16.32 50.70 -25.33
CA ASP A 266 15.05 50.21 -24.78
C ASP A 266 15.09 50.16 -23.22
N VAL A 267 13.94 50.32 -22.59
CA VAL A 267 13.82 50.26 -21.15
C VAL A 267 12.96 49.04 -20.78
N TYR A 268 13.48 48.15 -19.94
CA TYR A 268 12.81 46.97 -19.49
C TYR A 268 12.30 47.18 -18.07
N VAL A 269 11.03 46.85 -17.84
CA VAL A 269 10.42 46.75 -16.52
C VAL A 269 10.50 45.30 -16.09
N LEU A 270 11.24 45.00 -15.01
CA LEU A 270 11.43 43.65 -14.46
C LEU A 270 11.85 43.75 -13.01
N ALA A 271 11.69 42.65 -12.26
CA ALA A 271 12.10 42.60 -10.87
C ALA A 271 13.60 42.82 -10.70
N GLN A 272 13.97 43.65 -9.71
CA GLN A 272 15.39 44.04 -9.50
C GLN A 272 16.29 42.81 -9.31
N ASP A 273 15.85 41.84 -8.52
CA ASP A 273 16.63 40.64 -8.18
C ASP A 273 16.81 39.69 -9.37
N LEU A 274 15.99 39.83 -10.42
CA LEU A 274 16.04 39.00 -11.62
C LEU A 274 16.67 39.72 -12.81
N ALA A 275 16.99 41.01 -12.69
CA ALA A 275 17.47 41.86 -13.80
C ALA A 275 18.75 41.34 -14.44
N GLU A 276 19.71 40.89 -13.64
CA GLU A 276 20.98 40.37 -14.16
C GLU A 276 20.77 39.03 -14.87
N SER A 277 19.92 38.14 -14.38
CA SER A 277 19.62 36.86 -15.00
C SER A 277 18.91 37.02 -16.34
N VAL A 278 17.95 37.95 -16.43
CA VAL A 278 17.26 38.28 -17.69
C VAL A 278 18.25 38.86 -18.74
N CYS A 279 19.12 39.79 -18.34
CA CYS A 279 20.17 40.34 -19.21
C CYS A 279 21.08 39.21 -19.72
N LYS A 280 21.50 38.31 -18.86
CA LYS A 280 22.34 37.16 -19.23
C LYS A 280 21.65 36.27 -20.28
N ALA A 281 20.37 35.92 -20.05
CA ALA A 281 19.58 35.14 -21.02
C ALA A 281 19.43 35.85 -22.36
N ALA A 282 19.33 37.19 -22.34
CA ALA A 282 19.26 38.03 -23.55
C ALA A 282 20.61 38.30 -24.22
N GLY A 283 21.73 37.82 -23.67
CA GLY A 283 23.08 38.12 -24.17
C GLY A 283 23.48 39.59 -23.96
N ILE A 284 22.88 40.28 -22.99
CA ILE A 284 23.12 41.69 -22.66
C ILE A 284 24.08 41.74 -21.46
N ASP A 285 25.13 42.56 -21.56
CA ASP A 285 26.00 42.84 -20.40
C ASP A 285 25.25 43.72 -19.39
N TYR A 286 24.91 43.19 -18.23
CA TYR A 286 24.21 43.93 -17.17
C TYR A 286 24.99 45.17 -16.68
N ALA A 287 26.32 45.11 -16.69
CA ALA A 287 27.15 46.25 -16.30
C ALA A 287 27.06 47.41 -17.32
N ALA A 288 26.63 47.15 -18.56
CA ALA A 288 26.39 48.16 -19.58
C ALA A 288 24.95 48.73 -19.53
N CYS A 289 24.10 48.26 -18.62
CA CYS A 289 22.75 48.73 -18.43
C CYS A 289 22.70 49.88 -17.40
N THR A 290 21.66 50.69 -17.45
CA THR A 290 21.43 51.78 -16.49
C THR A 290 20.06 51.62 -15.81
N VAL A 291 20.02 51.55 -14.48
CA VAL A 291 18.79 51.64 -13.73
C VAL A 291 18.33 53.08 -13.65
N LEU A 292 17.24 53.41 -14.30
CA LEU A 292 16.70 54.79 -14.38
C LEU A 292 15.85 55.10 -13.15
N ALA A 293 15.10 54.11 -12.66
CA ALA A 293 14.29 54.20 -11.43
C ALA A 293 14.01 52.82 -10.87
N THR A 294 13.75 52.74 -9.57
CA THR A 294 13.24 51.55 -8.90
C THR A 294 11.89 51.89 -8.26
N LEU A 295 10.87 51.10 -8.49
CA LEU A 295 9.52 51.30 -7.99
C LEU A 295 8.96 49.98 -7.40
N LYS A 296 8.07 50.09 -6.39
CA LYS A 296 7.32 48.92 -5.93
C LYS A 296 6.34 48.44 -6.99
N GLY A 297 6.10 47.12 -7.05
CA GLY A 297 5.14 46.53 -7.98
C GLY A 297 3.74 47.15 -7.91
N SER A 298 3.32 47.62 -6.71
CA SER A 298 2.07 48.35 -6.49
C SER A 298 1.97 49.68 -7.28
N ALA A 299 3.11 50.25 -7.70
CA ALA A 299 3.09 51.46 -8.49
C ALA A 299 2.59 51.24 -9.92
N PHE A 300 2.71 50.00 -10.43
CA PHE A 300 2.33 49.60 -11.81
C PHE A 300 0.88 49.15 -11.93
N GLU A 301 0.17 49.00 -10.83
CA GLU A 301 -1.19 48.46 -10.82
C GLU A 301 -2.11 49.22 -11.78
N LEU A 302 -2.93 48.47 -12.54
CA LEU A 302 -3.86 48.96 -13.57
C LEU A 302 -3.23 49.78 -14.71
N MET A 303 -1.89 49.79 -14.84
CA MET A 303 -1.25 50.22 -16.10
C MET A 303 -1.63 49.25 -17.22
N ARG A 304 -1.32 49.59 -18.43
CA ARG A 304 -1.61 48.76 -19.60
C ARG A 304 -0.37 48.61 -20.49
N ALA A 305 -0.19 47.42 -21.03
CA ALA A 305 0.80 47.09 -22.04
C ALA A 305 0.09 46.69 -23.35
N LYS A 306 0.65 47.00 -24.48
CA LYS A 306 0.16 46.52 -25.77
C LYS A 306 0.58 45.09 -25.96
N HIS A 307 -0.37 44.24 -26.38
CA HIS A 307 -0.02 42.87 -26.74
C HIS A 307 0.89 42.83 -28.01
N PRO A 308 2.00 42.04 -27.98
CA PRO A 308 2.99 42.08 -29.06
C PRO A 308 2.46 41.53 -30.41
N LEU A 309 1.52 40.61 -30.42
CA LEU A 309 1.03 39.92 -31.63
C LEU A 309 -0.43 40.22 -31.98
N PHE A 310 -1.21 40.81 -31.07
CA PHE A 310 -2.64 41.06 -31.26
C PHE A 310 -2.98 42.52 -30.95
N ASP A 311 -3.97 43.07 -31.64
CA ASP A 311 -4.44 44.45 -31.43
C ASP A 311 -5.35 44.55 -30.20
N ARG A 312 -4.73 44.41 -29.04
CA ARG A 312 -5.35 44.52 -27.72
C ARG A 312 -4.35 44.91 -26.63
N GLU A 313 -4.81 45.26 -25.48
CA GLU A 313 -4.01 45.61 -24.31
C GLU A 313 -4.09 44.57 -23.22
N SER A 314 -2.98 44.39 -22.51
CA SER A 314 -2.84 43.54 -21.30
C SER A 314 -2.75 44.45 -20.09
N VAL A 315 -3.60 44.25 -19.10
CA VAL A 315 -3.63 45.05 -17.88
C VAL A 315 -2.60 44.56 -16.88
N ILE A 316 -1.97 45.46 -16.14
CA ILE A 316 -1.03 45.11 -15.08
C ILE A 316 -1.82 44.86 -13.77
N LEU A 317 -1.64 43.66 -13.20
CA LEU A 317 -2.27 43.25 -11.97
C LEU A 317 -1.22 43.02 -10.86
N ASN A 318 -1.65 42.99 -9.61
CA ASN A 318 -0.79 42.60 -8.49
C ASN A 318 -1.29 41.30 -7.87
N GLY A 319 -0.37 40.30 -7.71
CA GLY A 319 -0.69 39.00 -7.16
C GLY A 319 0.47 38.43 -6.32
N GLU A 320 0.12 37.75 -5.23
CA GLU A 320 1.09 37.18 -4.29
C GLU A 320 1.80 35.93 -4.86
N HIS A 321 1.23 35.29 -5.90
CA HIS A 321 1.80 34.11 -6.55
C HIS A 321 3.05 34.42 -7.38
N VAL A 322 3.36 35.68 -7.63
CA VAL A 322 4.58 36.08 -8.32
C VAL A 322 5.77 35.90 -7.37
N THR A 323 6.75 35.11 -7.76
CA THR A 323 7.97 34.81 -7.01
C THR A 323 9.23 35.34 -7.72
N LEU A 324 10.38 35.23 -7.05
CA LEU A 324 11.69 35.62 -7.57
C LEU A 324 12.59 34.40 -7.88
N ASP A 325 12.03 33.21 -7.94
CA ASP A 325 12.80 31.97 -8.15
C ASP A 325 13.26 31.82 -9.61
N ALA A 326 12.47 32.32 -10.56
CA ALA A 326 12.77 32.25 -11.99
C ALA A 326 12.03 33.35 -12.76
N GLY A 327 12.42 33.52 -14.04
CA GLY A 327 11.74 34.42 -14.96
C GLY A 327 12.20 35.91 -14.85
N SER A 328 11.27 36.82 -14.88
CA SER A 328 11.51 38.28 -14.92
C SER A 328 10.81 39.04 -13.76
N GLY A 329 10.00 38.37 -12.96
CA GLY A 329 9.12 39.00 -11.96
C GLY A 329 7.85 39.62 -12.56
N CYS A 330 7.69 39.60 -13.89
CA CYS A 330 6.47 39.98 -14.63
C CYS A 330 5.88 38.68 -15.20
N VAL A 331 4.80 38.18 -14.58
CA VAL A 331 4.20 36.89 -14.96
C VAL A 331 3.21 37.09 -16.11
N HIS A 332 3.42 36.34 -17.19
CA HIS A 332 2.45 36.20 -18.27
C HIS A 332 1.14 35.63 -17.72
N THR A 333 0.04 36.34 -17.84
CA THR A 333 -1.23 35.96 -17.23
C THR A 333 -2.29 35.71 -18.28
N ALA A 334 -2.70 34.41 -18.37
CA ALA A 334 -3.69 33.92 -19.32
C ALA A 334 -4.78 33.13 -18.55
N PRO A 335 -5.91 33.76 -18.15
CA PRO A 335 -6.89 33.21 -17.24
C PRO A 335 -7.56 31.92 -17.73
N GLY A 336 -7.44 31.59 -19.00
CA GLY A 336 -7.93 30.35 -19.59
C GLY A 336 -6.97 29.13 -19.41
N PHE A 337 -5.71 29.38 -18.97
CA PHE A 337 -4.63 28.39 -19.00
C PHE A 337 -3.83 28.27 -17.70
N GLY A 338 -4.20 28.98 -16.64
CA GLY A 338 -3.54 28.90 -15.33
C GLY A 338 -4.54 29.11 -14.19
N ALA A 339 -4.38 28.37 -13.10
CA ALA A 339 -5.27 28.49 -11.94
C ALA A 339 -5.09 29.83 -11.22
N GLU A 340 -3.85 30.24 -10.97
CA GLU A 340 -3.49 31.50 -10.35
C GLU A 340 -3.89 32.68 -11.26
N ASP A 341 -3.65 32.54 -12.57
CA ASP A 341 -4.04 33.53 -13.58
C ASP A 341 -5.56 33.76 -13.57
N PHE A 342 -6.31 32.67 -13.52
CA PHE A 342 -7.77 32.71 -13.41
C PHE A 342 -8.21 33.41 -12.12
N GLN A 343 -7.65 33.02 -10.96
CA GLN A 343 -8.03 33.56 -9.66
C GLN A 343 -7.79 35.07 -9.59
N ILE A 344 -6.61 35.52 -10.00
CA ILE A 344 -6.27 36.96 -9.93
C ILE A 344 -7.15 37.77 -10.90
N CYS A 345 -7.36 37.31 -12.14
CA CYS A 345 -8.26 38.00 -13.07
C CYS A 345 -9.69 38.06 -12.56
N GLN A 346 -10.22 36.96 -11.99
CA GLN A 346 -11.53 36.92 -11.37
C GLN A 346 -11.69 37.88 -10.15
N GLN A 347 -10.63 38.02 -9.36
CA GLN A 347 -10.61 38.92 -8.22
C GLN A 347 -10.78 40.38 -8.69
N TYR A 348 -10.02 40.80 -9.68
CA TYR A 348 -10.11 42.14 -10.23
C TYR A 348 -11.43 42.40 -10.97
N ASP A 349 -11.94 41.43 -11.74
CA ASP A 349 -13.22 41.52 -12.42
C ASP A 349 -14.39 41.64 -11.41
N LYS A 350 -14.40 40.84 -10.34
CA LYS A 350 -15.40 40.91 -9.25
C LYS A 350 -15.34 42.23 -8.50
N ALA A 351 -14.17 42.83 -8.36
CA ALA A 351 -14.01 44.17 -7.77
C ALA A 351 -14.45 45.29 -8.71
N GLY A 352 -14.82 45.00 -9.94
CA GLY A 352 -15.21 45.98 -10.97
C GLY A 352 -14.06 46.82 -11.51
N LEU A 353 -12.81 46.38 -11.30
CA LEU A 353 -11.60 47.07 -11.74
C LEU A 353 -11.20 46.71 -13.17
N THR A 354 -11.57 45.49 -13.59
CA THR A 354 -11.32 44.97 -14.95
C THR A 354 -12.54 44.21 -15.48
N HIS A 355 -12.47 43.79 -16.76
CA HIS A 355 -13.48 42.99 -17.45
C HIS A 355 -12.77 41.98 -18.37
N ILE A 356 -11.86 41.18 -17.83
CA ILE A 356 -11.01 40.26 -18.59
C ILE A 356 -11.80 39.01 -19.03
N GLY A 357 -12.63 38.47 -18.12
CA GLY A 357 -13.32 37.19 -18.34
C GLY A 357 -12.38 36.01 -18.37
N VAL A 358 -12.76 34.98 -19.13
CA VAL A 358 -11.98 33.72 -19.26
C VAL A 358 -11.80 33.34 -20.74
N PRO A 359 -10.96 34.05 -21.49
CA PRO A 359 -10.71 33.72 -22.88
C PRO A 359 -9.91 32.42 -23.03
N VAL A 360 -10.35 31.54 -23.94
CA VAL A 360 -9.76 30.21 -24.16
C VAL A 360 -9.54 29.97 -25.66
N PRO A 361 -8.47 30.52 -26.26
CA PRO A 361 -8.20 30.36 -27.68
C PRO A 361 -7.64 29.00 -28.10
N VAL A 362 -8.02 27.93 -27.38
CA VAL A 362 -7.70 26.54 -27.73
C VAL A 362 -8.90 25.66 -27.46
N ASN A 363 -9.34 24.86 -28.42
CA ASN A 363 -10.49 23.99 -28.29
C ASN A 363 -10.18 22.66 -27.53
N ALA A 364 -11.19 21.80 -27.36
CA ALA A 364 -11.06 20.53 -26.67
C ALA A 364 -10.03 19.56 -27.30
N LYS A 365 -9.76 19.69 -28.59
CA LYS A 365 -8.77 18.89 -29.33
C LYS A 365 -7.36 19.45 -29.27
N GLY A 366 -7.12 20.49 -28.47
CA GLY A 366 -5.83 21.18 -28.44
C GLY A 366 -5.52 22.01 -29.69
N VAL A 367 -6.55 22.34 -30.49
CA VAL A 367 -6.41 23.14 -31.70
C VAL A 367 -6.68 24.59 -31.36
N MET A 368 -5.77 25.47 -31.76
CA MET A 368 -5.87 26.93 -31.60
C MET A 368 -7.02 27.48 -32.42
N THR A 369 -7.75 28.46 -31.86
CA THR A 369 -8.97 29.04 -32.42
C THR A 369 -8.92 30.56 -32.56
N ASP A 370 -7.78 31.15 -32.17
CA ASP A 370 -7.54 32.57 -32.40
C ASP A 370 -7.38 32.92 -33.92
N GLU A 371 -7.48 34.18 -34.26
CA GLU A 371 -7.47 34.62 -35.66
C GLU A 371 -6.15 34.38 -36.39
N ARG A 372 -5.02 34.27 -35.64
CA ARG A 372 -3.68 34.18 -36.22
C ARG A 372 -3.21 32.73 -36.41
N TYR A 373 -3.53 31.85 -35.47
CA TYR A 373 -3.06 30.47 -35.43
C TYR A 373 -4.20 29.43 -35.58
N ASN A 374 -5.37 29.87 -36.01
CA ASN A 374 -6.54 29.01 -36.16
C ASN A 374 -6.25 27.72 -36.94
N GLY A 375 -6.70 26.60 -36.43
CA GLY A 375 -6.55 25.28 -37.05
C GLY A 375 -5.22 24.56 -36.73
N GLN A 376 -4.27 25.21 -36.03
CA GLN A 376 -3.01 24.58 -35.64
C GLN A 376 -3.14 23.87 -34.29
N PHE A 377 -2.51 22.70 -34.16
CA PHE A 377 -2.37 22.03 -32.88
C PHE A 377 -1.43 22.83 -31.96
N TYR A 378 -1.71 22.97 -30.71
CA TYR A 378 -1.02 23.85 -29.76
C TYR A 378 0.51 23.70 -29.79
N ALA A 379 1.02 22.45 -29.90
CA ALA A 379 2.46 22.19 -29.93
C ALA A 379 3.12 22.80 -31.19
N LYS A 380 2.44 22.75 -32.34
CA LYS A 380 2.92 23.43 -33.56
C LYS A 380 2.72 24.96 -33.48
N GLY A 381 1.60 25.37 -32.84
CA GLY A 381 1.35 26.78 -32.56
C GLY A 381 2.45 27.41 -31.70
N ASN A 382 3.03 26.63 -30.79
CA ASN A 382 4.16 27.03 -29.97
C ASN A 382 5.33 27.58 -30.82
N ASP A 383 5.76 26.79 -31.79
CA ASP A 383 6.88 27.17 -32.68
C ASP A 383 6.55 28.40 -33.55
N MET A 384 5.29 28.51 -34.00
CA MET A 384 4.83 29.65 -34.81
C MET A 384 4.77 30.94 -33.99
N VAL A 385 4.29 30.88 -32.73
CA VAL A 385 4.28 32.06 -31.85
C VAL A 385 5.70 32.55 -31.58
N VAL A 386 6.65 31.66 -31.32
CA VAL A 386 8.06 32.03 -31.12
C VAL A 386 8.64 32.68 -32.36
N ALA A 387 8.40 32.11 -33.54
CA ALA A 387 8.90 32.67 -34.81
C ALA A 387 8.34 34.06 -35.11
N ASP A 388 7.04 34.28 -34.84
CA ASP A 388 6.39 35.57 -35.06
C ASP A 388 6.91 36.64 -34.09
N LEU A 389 7.09 36.30 -32.82
CA LEU A 389 7.66 37.18 -31.80
C LEU A 389 9.10 37.61 -32.17
N GLU A 390 9.90 36.68 -32.74
CA GLU A 390 11.24 36.95 -33.23
C GLU A 390 11.19 37.87 -34.45
N ALA A 391 10.33 37.56 -35.43
CA ALA A 391 10.19 38.36 -36.68
C ALA A 391 9.67 39.78 -36.41
N GLU A 392 8.78 39.98 -35.45
CA GLU A 392 8.23 41.30 -35.08
C GLU A 392 9.08 42.03 -34.04
N GLY A 393 10.20 41.41 -33.57
CA GLY A 393 11.18 42.06 -32.68
C GLY A 393 10.75 42.16 -31.23
N PHE A 394 9.78 41.37 -30.81
CA PHE A 394 9.32 41.31 -29.41
C PHE A 394 9.94 40.18 -28.56
N LEU A 395 10.62 39.23 -29.18
CA LEU A 395 11.38 38.18 -28.48
C LEU A 395 12.68 38.78 -27.90
N VAL A 396 12.84 38.74 -26.59
CA VAL A 396 14.06 39.21 -25.90
C VAL A 396 15.10 38.09 -25.82
N ALA A 397 14.67 36.91 -25.44
CA ALA A 397 15.51 35.70 -25.35
C ALA A 397 14.69 34.42 -25.49
N LYS A 398 15.37 33.36 -25.94
CA LYS A 398 14.80 31.99 -25.90
C LYS A 398 15.85 31.02 -25.39
N GLU A 399 15.39 30.07 -24.55
CA GLU A 399 16.24 29.03 -23.99
C GLU A 399 15.54 27.68 -24.07
N ASN A 400 16.29 26.62 -24.32
CA ASN A 400 15.76 25.26 -24.23
C ASN A 400 16.09 24.66 -22.87
N ILE A 401 15.08 24.25 -22.14
CA ILE A 401 15.21 23.61 -20.84
C ILE A 401 14.50 22.26 -20.83
N THR A 402 14.85 21.45 -19.89
CA THR A 402 14.09 20.22 -19.54
C THR A 402 13.47 20.43 -18.17
N HIS A 403 12.18 20.24 -18.09
CA HIS A 403 11.47 20.37 -16.81
C HIS A 403 10.44 19.25 -16.62
N SER A 404 10.06 19.03 -15.39
CA SER A 404 8.99 18.09 -15.03
C SER A 404 7.64 18.65 -15.48
N TYR A 405 6.95 17.94 -16.38
CA TYR A 405 5.68 18.36 -16.96
C TYR A 405 4.57 17.33 -16.75
N PRO A 406 3.31 17.74 -16.50
CA PRO A 406 2.21 16.80 -16.27
C PRO A 406 1.76 16.13 -17.58
N HIS A 407 1.60 14.80 -17.50
CA HIS A 407 1.13 13.92 -18.56
C HIS A 407 -0.13 13.20 -18.15
N CYS A 408 -0.97 12.86 -19.12
CA CYS A 408 -2.11 11.98 -18.89
C CYS A 408 -1.61 10.59 -18.46
N TRP A 409 -2.07 10.11 -17.32
CA TRP A 409 -1.72 8.80 -16.78
C TRP A 409 -2.01 7.64 -17.75
N ARG A 410 -2.97 7.84 -18.67
CA ARG A 410 -3.45 6.81 -19.60
C ARG A 410 -2.80 6.82 -20.95
N CYS A 411 -2.84 7.93 -21.67
CA CYS A 411 -2.26 8.04 -23.01
C CYS A 411 -0.78 8.45 -22.99
N LYS A 412 -0.27 8.87 -21.82
CA LYS A 412 1.13 9.31 -21.60
C LYS A 412 1.55 10.54 -22.41
N HIS A 413 0.62 11.27 -22.99
CA HIS A 413 0.91 12.53 -23.67
C HIS A 413 0.85 13.70 -22.70
N PRO A 414 1.58 14.78 -22.97
CA PRO A 414 1.48 16.02 -22.22
C PRO A 414 0.05 16.53 -22.18
N ILE A 415 -0.38 17.01 -21.04
CA ILE A 415 -1.69 17.66 -20.86
C ILE A 415 -1.55 19.17 -21.03
N ILE A 416 -2.68 19.87 -21.09
CA ILE A 416 -2.74 21.32 -21.02
C ILE A 416 -3.65 21.74 -19.85
N TYR A 417 -3.40 22.92 -19.28
CA TYR A 417 -4.43 23.61 -18.51
C TYR A 417 -5.39 24.27 -19.49
N ARG A 418 -6.69 24.08 -19.30
CA ARG A 418 -7.69 24.67 -20.16
C ARG A 418 -8.96 24.98 -19.38
N ALA A 419 -9.39 26.21 -19.38
CA ALA A 419 -10.69 26.54 -18.80
C ALA A 419 -11.81 25.96 -19.67
N THR A 420 -12.74 25.32 -19.01
CA THR A 420 -13.94 24.74 -19.62
C THR A 420 -15.05 24.68 -18.58
N GLU A 421 -16.30 24.71 -19.03
CA GLU A 421 -17.43 24.48 -18.15
C GLU A 421 -17.38 23.04 -17.64
N GLN A 422 -17.36 22.88 -16.32
CA GLN A 422 -17.33 21.59 -15.65
C GLN A 422 -18.21 21.63 -14.42
N TRP A 423 -18.57 20.45 -13.92
CA TRP A 423 -19.17 20.27 -12.61
C TRP A 423 -18.09 20.06 -11.56
N PHE A 424 -18.21 20.81 -10.46
CA PHE A 424 -17.26 20.79 -9.35
C PHE A 424 -17.95 20.43 -8.04
N CYS A 425 -17.20 19.74 -7.18
CA CYS A 425 -17.49 19.66 -5.75
C CYS A 425 -16.64 20.70 -5.02
N SER A 426 -17.27 21.57 -4.23
CA SER A 426 -16.58 22.53 -3.38
C SER A 426 -15.85 21.82 -2.24
N VAL A 427 -14.54 21.74 -2.35
CA VAL A 427 -13.67 21.18 -1.30
C VAL A 427 -13.45 22.20 -0.19
N ASP A 428 -13.36 23.49 -0.53
CA ASP A 428 -13.14 24.56 0.45
C ASP A 428 -14.20 24.60 1.54
N ALA A 429 -15.45 24.30 1.21
CA ALA A 429 -16.56 24.27 2.16
C ALA A 429 -16.47 23.17 3.22
N ILE A 430 -15.72 22.10 2.96
CA ILE A 430 -15.58 20.92 3.83
C ILE A 430 -14.14 20.70 4.32
N LYS A 431 -13.18 21.50 3.85
CA LYS A 431 -11.74 21.35 4.08
C LYS A 431 -11.39 21.30 5.57
N ASP A 432 -11.86 22.26 6.35
CA ASP A 432 -11.58 22.32 7.79
C ASP A 432 -12.12 21.09 8.53
N ALA A 433 -13.31 20.62 8.16
CA ALA A 433 -13.89 19.42 8.75
C ALA A 433 -13.09 18.16 8.38
N ALA A 434 -12.60 18.07 7.15
CA ALA A 434 -11.79 16.96 6.69
C ALA A 434 -10.41 16.94 7.37
N VAL A 435 -9.74 18.10 7.49
CA VAL A 435 -8.47 18.24 8.21
C VAL A 435 -8.65 17.85 9.69
N LYS A 436 -9.71 18.34 10.34
CA LYS A 436 -10.00 17.99 11.74
C LYS A 436 -10.29 16.50 11.92
N ALA A 437 -10.94 15.86 10.96
CA ALA A 437 -11.22 14.42 11.03
C ALA A 437 -9.93 13.58 11.03
N CYS A 438 -8.83 14.06 10.43
CA CYS A 438 -7.53 13.40 10.46
C CYS A 438 -6.97 13.19 11.88
N ASP A 439 -7.37 14.04 12.85
CA ASP A 439 -6.96 13.93 14.25
C ASP A 439 -7.54 12.69 14.96
N SER A 440 -8.67 12.20 14.49
CA SER A 440 -9.37 11.03 15.08
C SER A 440 -8.96 9.69 14.47
N ILE A 441 -8.12 9.71 13.44
CA ILE A 441 -7.71 8.51 12.69
C ILE A 441 -6.38 8.01 13.24
N GLN A 442 -6.25 6.70 13.37
CA GLN A 442 -4.98 6.04 13.66
C GLN A 442 -4.21 5.80 12.36
N TRP A 443 -3.00 6.32 12.28
CA TRP A 443 -2.17 6.26 11.06
C TRP A 443 -1.02 5.27 11.22
N LYS A 444 -0.85 4.40 10.26
CA LYS A 444 0.31 3.53 10.16
C LYS A 444 0.86 3.56 8.71
N PRO A 445 2.05 4.12 8.51
CA PRO A 445 2.89 4.83 9.50
C PRO A 445 2.32 6.21 9.91
N GLU A 446 2.82 6.77 11.01
CA GLU A 446 2.31 8.03 11.61
C GLU A 446 2.40 9.23 10.67
N TRP A 447 3.41 9.29 9.80
CA TRP A 447 3.56 10.38 8.81
C TRP A 447 2.36 10.51 7.85
N GLY A 448 1.55 9.47 7.74
CA GLY A 448 0.33 9.48 6.93
C GLY A 448 -0.65 10.59 7.30
N LYS A 449 -0.70 10.97 8.58
CA LYS A 449 -1.54 12.08 9.05
C LYS A 449 -1.12 13.41 8.42
N GLU A 450 0.16 13.74 8.51
CA GLU A 450 0.69 14.99 7.98
C GLU A 450 0.51 15.05 6.45
N ARG A 451 0.81 13.95 5.77
CA ARG A 451 0.64 13.83 4.32
C ARG A 451 -0.82 14.05 3.89
N MET A 452 -1.79 13.41 4.55
CA MET A 452 -3.21 13.61 4.23
C MET A 452 -3.65 15.03 4.51
N THR A 453 -3.26 15.59 5.66
CA THR A 453 -3.61 16.95 6.04
C THR A 453 -3.08 17.97 5.04
N SER A 454 -1.82 17.87 4.64
CA SER A 454 -1.22 18.76 3.63
C SER A 454 -1.97 18.65 2.29
N MET A 455 -2.19 17.43 1.80
CA MET A 455 -2.90 17.22 0.53
C MET A 455 -4.34 17.73 0.53
N ILE A 456 -5.06 17.69 1.65
CA ILE A 456 -6.42 18.26 1.76
C ILE A 456 -6.32 19.79 1.82
N THR A 457 -5.37 20.35 2.58
CA THR A 457 -5.21 21.80 2.74
C THR A 457 -4.89 22.48 1.41
N GLU A 458 -4.04 21.87 0.59
CA GLU A 458 -3.62 22.40 -0.72
C GLU A 458 -4.62 22.11 -1.85
N ARG A 459 -5.63 21.25 -1.59
CA ARG A 459 -6.53 20.79 -2.64
C ARG A 459 -7.47 21.89 -3.11
N ASN A 460 -7.54 22.06 -4.42
CA ASN A 460 -8.56 22.84 -5.11
C ASN A 460 -9.91 22.10 -5.15
N ASP A 461 -10.98 22.79 -5.58
CA ASP A 461 -12.26 22.16 -5.82
C ASP A 461 -12.15 20.97 -6.77
N TRP A 462 -12.86 19.92 -6.47
CA TRP A 462 -12.80 18.67 -7.22
C TRP A 462 -13.65 18.75 -8.49
N CYS A 463 -13.03 18.76 -9.67
CA CYS A 463 -13.71 18.59 -10.95
C CYS A 463 -14.25 17.16 -11.06
N ILE A 464 -15.57 17.01 -10.96
CA ILE A 464 -16.23 15.69 -10.94
C ILE A 464 -16.79 15.25 -12.30
N SER A 465 -16.81 16.10 -13.31
CA SER A 465 -17.32 15.77 -14.65
C SER A 465 -16.21 15.23 -15.56
N ARG A 466 -16.57 14.22 -16.36
CA ARG A 466 -15.69 13.63 -17.38
C ARG A 466 -16.47 13.49 -18.68
N GLN A 467 -15.86 13.89 -19.80
CA GLN A 467 -16.40 13.82 -21.16
C GLN A 467 -16.22 12.40 -21.70
N ARG A 468 -16.83 11.43 -21.01
CA ARG A 468 -16.79 10.00 -21.29
C ARG A 468 -18.21 9.42 -21.28
N VAL A 469 -18.34 8.18 -21.76
CA VAL A 469 -19.64 7.50 -21.82
C VAL A 469 -19.70 6.24 -20.96
N TRP A 470 -18.55 5.68 -20.54
CA TRP A 470 -18.50 4.52 -19.68
C TRP A 470 -18.24 4.92 -18.23
N GLY A 471 -19.32 5.12 -17.49
CA GLY A 471 -19.35 5.51 -16.08
C GLY A 471 -20.76 5.89 -15.67
N VAL A 472 -20.90 6.33 -14.41
CA VAL A 472 -22.16 6.79 -13.85
C VAL A 472 -22.41 8.22 -14.33
N PRO A 473 -23.49 8.50 -15.05
CA PRO A 473 -23.79 9.85 -15.54
C PRO A 473 -24.09 10.80 -14.38
N ILE A 474 -23.79 12.08 -14.59
CA ILE A 474 -24.15 13.14 -13.64
C ILE A 474 -25.68 13.39 -13.74
N PRO A 475 -26.46 13.20 -12.65
CA PRO A 475 -27.94 13.17 -12.69
C PRO A 475 -28.57 14.57 -12.68
N ILE A 476 -28.15 15.42 -13.61
CA ILE A 476 -28.59 16.81 -13.71
C ILE A 476 -29.37 17.01 -15.01
N PHE A 477 -30.46 17.75 -14.92
CA PHE A 477 -31.25 18.18 -16.06
C PHE A 477 -31.16 19.68 -16.25
N TYR A 478 -31.44 20.13 -17.46
CA TYR A 478 -31.46 21.54 -17.83
C TYR A 478 -32.86 21.93 -18.36
N CYS A 479 -33.38 23.02 -17.84
CA CYS A 479 -34.61 23.59 -18.40
C CYS A 479 -34.27 24.37 -19.68
N GLU A 480 -34.81 23.95 -20.83
CA GLU A 480 -34.57 24.63 -22.10
C GLU A 480 -35.17 26.04 -22.16
N ASP A 481 -36.20 26.31 -21.37
CA ASP A 481 -36.91 27.58 -21.40
C ASP A 481 -36.22 28.69 -20.58
N CYS A 482 -35.50 28.35 -19.48
CA CYS A 482 -34.87 29.33 -18.60
C CYS A 482 -33.42 29.06 -18.24
N GLY A 483 -32.84 27.97 -18.81
CA GLY A 483 -31.45 27.61 -18.58
C GLY A 483 -31.10 27.17 -17.15
N ALA A 484 -32.11 26.84 -16.33
CA ALA A 484 -31.87 26.43 -14.96
C ALA A 484 -31.34 25.01 -14.90
N ASP A 485 -30.29 24.80 -14.07
CA ASP A 485 -29.84 23.48 -13.68
C ASP A 485 -30.86 22.88 -12.69
N ILE A 486 -31.20 21.61 -12.89
CA ILE A 486 -32.20 20.92 -12.08
C ILE A 486 -31.57 19.71 -11.44
N VAL A 487 -31.41 19.80 -10.14
CA VAL A 487 -31.00 18.74 -9.22
C VAL A 487 -31.79 18.93 -7.92
N THR A 488 -32.77 18.08 -7.67
CA THR A 488 -33.63 18.17 -6.49
C THR A 488 -33.71 16.82 -5.80
N PRO A 489 -34.05 16.74 -4.50
CA PRO A 489 -34.26 15.47 -3.83
C PRO A 489 -35.22 14.53 -4.58
N GLU A 490 -36.25 15.09 -5.21
CA GLU A 490 -37.25 14.33 -5.99
C GLU A 490 -36.64 13.73 -7.27
N THR A 491 -35.91 14.53 -8.06
CA THR A 491 -35.29 14.04 -9.30
C THR A 491 -34.19 13.03 -8.99
N ILE A 492 -33.40 13.24 -7.93
CA ILE A 492 -32.35 12.31 -7.48
C ILE A 492 -32.97 10.98 -7.04
N ALA A 493 -34.04 11.00 -6.21
CA ALA A 493 -34.66 9.76 -5.76
C ALA A 493 -35.29 8.98 -6.93
N HIS A 494 -35.87 9.69 -7.91
CA HIS A 494 -36.43 9.06 -9.10
C HIS A 494 -35.37 8.41 -9.98
N VAL A 495 -34.28 9.13 -10.29
CA VAL A 495 -33.13 8.59 -11.09
C VAL A 495 -32.48 7.42 -10.38
N ALA A 496 -32.24 7.51 -9.07
CA ALA A 496 -31.67 6.41 -8.28
C ALA A 496 -32.59 5.16 -8.32
N GLY A 497 -33.93 5.36 -8.30
CA GLY A 497 -34.91 4.28 -8.49
C GLY A 497 -34.79 3.61 -9.87
N LEU A 498 -34.69 4.43 -10.93
CA LEU A 498 -34.48 3.92 -12.29
C LEU A 498 -33.18 3.16 -12.45
N PHE A 499 -32.09 3.64 -11.79
CA PHE A 499 -30.80 2.96 -11.84
C PHE A 499 -30.82 1.61 -11.10
N ARG A 500 -31.52 1.51 -9.95
CA ARG A 500 -31.70 0.22 -9.26
C ARG A 500 -32.40 -0.82 -10.12
N GLU A 501 -33.38 -0.38 -10.89
CA GLU A 501 -34.17 -1.29 -11.72
C GLU A 501 -33.50 -1.66 -13.05
N HIS A 502 -32.83 -0.69 -13.68
CA HIS A 502 -32.37 -0.83 -15.07
C HIS A 502 -30.84 -0.64 -15.24
N GLY A 503 -30.10 -0.21 -14.21
CA GLY A 503 -28.72 0.24 -14.32
C GLY A 503 -28.58 1.59 -15.02
N SER A 504 -27.37 2.17 -15.01
CA SER A 504 -27.12 3.50 -15.57
C SER A 504 -27.28 3.62 -17.09
N ASN A 505 -27.39 2.51 -17.83
CA ASN A 505 -27.67 2.54 -19.26
C ASN A 505 -28.99 3.26 -19.59
N VAL A 506 -29.98 3.22 -18.69
CA VAL A 506 -31.27 3.90 -18.84
C VAL A 506 -31.10 5.41 -19.09
N TRP A 507 -30.04 6.03 -18.54
CA TRP A 507 -29.75 7.44 -18.77
C TRP A 507 -29.42 7.74 -20.24
N PHE A 508 -28.78 6.83 -20.94
CA PHE A 508 -28.38 7.01 -22.34
C PHE A 508 -29.42 6.53 -23.33
N ASP A 509 -30.33 5.65 -22.90
CA ASP A 509 -31.35 5.02 -23.74
C ASP A 509 -32.68 5.80 -23.75
N ARG A 510 -32.95 6.65 -22.74
CA ARG A 510 -34.22 7.40 -22.61
C ARG A 510 -33.99 8.91 -22.73
N GLU A 511 -35.02 9.61 -23.18
CA GLU A 511 -35.04 11.07 -23.22
C GLU A 511 -35.19 11.67 -21.81
N ALA A 512 -34.85 12.96 -21.63
CA ALA A 512 -34.91 13.65 -20.33
C ALA A 512 -36.31 13.58 -19.69
N ALA A 513 -37.39 13.71 -20.49
CA ALA A 513 -38.76 13.65 -20.01
C ALA A 513 -39.16 12.27 -19.46
N GLU A 514 -38.50 11.19 -19.91
CA GLU A 514 -38.76 9.82 -19.46
C GLU A 514 -37.96 9.48 -18.19
N LEU A 515 -36.93 10.28 -17.88
CA LEU A 515 -36.05 10.15 -16.71
C LEU A 515 -36.49 11.05 -15.55
N LEU A 516 -37.48 11.93 -15.78
CA LEU A 516 -38.05 12.80 -14.75
C LEU A 516 -39.37 12.21 -14.20
N PRO A 517 -39.74 12.53 -12.96
CA PRO A 517 -41.05 12.14 -12.42
C PRO A 517 -42.20 12.58 -13.33
N GLN A 518 -43.25 11.78 -13.41
CA GLN A 518 -44.41 12.11 -14.26
C GLN A 518 -45.02 13.48 -13.87
N GLY A 519 -45.14 14.39 -14.86
CA GLY A 519 -45.71 15.74 -14.65
C GLY A 519 -44.72 16.71 -14.01
N PHE A 520 -43.44 16.41 -13.94
CA PHE A 520 -42.44 17.30 -13.42
C PHE A 520 -42.35 18.60 -14.21
N VAL A 521 -42.30 19.73 -13.53
CA VAL A 521 -42.11 21.05 -14.10
C VAL A 521 -40.93 21.78 -13.47
N CYS A 522 -40.29 22.64 -14.24
CA CYS A 522 -39.14 23.42 -13.76
C CYS A 522 -39.51 24.24 -12.53
N PRO A 523 -38.81 24.10 -11.39
CA PRO A 523 -39.09 24.86 -10.17
C PRO A 523 -38.93 26.36 -10.33
N LYS A 524 -38.12 26.80 -11.33
CA LYS A 524 -37.84 28.22 -11.58
C LYS A 524 -38.88 28.91 -12.49
N CYS A 525 -39.29 28.23 -13.58
CA CYS A 525 -40.16 28.88 -14.58
C CYS A 525 -41.48 28.13 -14.84
N GLY A 526 -41.72 26.97 -14.23
CA GLY A 526 -42.95 26.18 -14.38
C GLY A 526 -43.12 25.46 -15.73
N LYS A 527 -42.13 25.47 -16.60
CA LYS A 527 -42.17 24.79 -17.92
C LYS A 527 -41.69 23.34 -17.82
N ALA A 528 -41.92 22.56 -18.89
CA ALA A 528 -41.68 21.13 -18.90
C ALA A 528 -40.75 20.65 -20.06
N HIS A 529 -39.93 21.53 -20.60
CA HIS A 529 -38.94 21.15 -21.62
C HIS A 529 -37.55 21.00 -21.00
N PHE A 530 -36.99 19.81 -21.13
CA PHE A 530 -35.75 19.47 -20.44
C PHE A 530 -34.77 18.74 -21.35
N THR A 531 -33.51 19.07 -21.18
CA THR A 531 -32.38 18.26 -21.61
C THR A 531 -31.69 17.68 -20.39
N LYS A 532 -30.72 16.78 -20.58
CA LYS A 532 -29.94 16.11 -19.52
C LYS A 532 -28.47 16.27 -19.73
N GLU A 533 -27.70 16.17 -18.64
CA GLU A 533 -26.25 16.15 -18.69
C GLU A 533 -25.73 14.93 -19.48
N THR A 534 -24.64 15.11 -20.20
CA THR A 534 -24.00 14.07 -21.02
C THR A 534 -22.71 13.54 -20.43
N ASP A 535 -22.13 14.29 -19.50
CA ASP A 535 -20.90 13.90 -18.81
C ASP A 535 -21.17 12.85 -17.75
N ILE A 536 -20.14 12.02 -17.49
CA ILE A 536 -20.15 11.04 -16.40
C ILE A 536 -19.41 11.60 -15.18
N MET A 537 -19.65 11.02 -14.01
CA MET A 537 -18.88 11.31 -12.81
C MET A 537 -17.45 10.79 -12.95
N ASP A 538 -16.54 11.46 -12.27
CA ASP A 538 -15.18 10.98 -12.04
C ASP A 538 -15.22 9.60 -11.36
N VAL A 539 -14.44 8.65 -11.84
CA VAL A 539 -14.37 7.29 -11.28
C VAL A 539 -13.91 7.28 -9.80
N TRP A 540 -13.17 8.30 -9.37
CA TRP A 540 -12.85 8.48 -7.95
C TRP A 540 -14.08 8.81 -7.09
N PHE A 541 -15.18 9.26 -7.70
CA PHE A 541 -16.45 9.39 -7.00
C PHE A 541 -17.13 8.04 -6.80
N ASP A 542 -16.98 7.10 -7.74
CA ASP A 542 -17.47 5.72 -7.62
C ASP A 542 -16.79 5.04 -6.41
N SER A 543 -15.46 4.91 -6.44
CA SER A 543 -14.72 4.32 -5.32
C SER A 543 -14.85 5.14 -4.03
N GLY A 544 -14.93 6.46 -4.12
CA GLY A 544 -15.18 7.36 -2.99
C GLY A 544 -16.53 7.16 -2.31
N SER A 545 -17.51 6.53 -2.99
CA SER A 545 -18.86 6.25 -2.45
C SER A 545 -19.00 4.86 -1.81
N THR A 546 -17.92 4.04 -1.80
CA THR A 546 -17.97 2.66 -1.30
C THR A 546 -18.36 2.56 0.18
N TRP A 547 -18.02 3.57 1.00
CA TRP A 547 -18.46 3.62 2.39
C TRP A 547 -19.98 3.62 2.52
N ALA A 548 -20.69 4.28 1.60
CA ALA A 548 -22.15 4.35 1.58
C ALA A 548 -22.76 3.11 0.90
N ALA A 549 -22.23 2.73 -0.27
CA ALA A 549 -22.80 1.64 -1.08
C ALA A 549 -22.48 0.24 -0.53
N VAL A 550 -21.48 0.10 0.34
CA VAL A 550 -21.01 -1.19 0.85
C VAL A 550 -21.00 -1.22 2.37
N ALA A 551 -20.14 -0.40 3.01
CA ALA A 551 -19.91 -0.49 4.46
C ALA A 551 -21.15 -0.12 5.28
N ALA A 552 -21.93 0.88 4.85
CA ALA A 552 -23.16 1.30 5.50
C ALA A 552 -24.40 0.51 5.04
N GLU A 553 -24.37 -0.13 3.87
CA GLU A 553 -25.53 -0.80 3.28
C GLU A 553 -25.64 -2.27 3.70
N ARG A 554 -24.51 -2.98 3.78
CA ARG A 554 -24.51 -4.41 4.14
C ARG A 554 -24.69 -4.57 5.66
N PRO A 555 -25.70 -5.29 6.16
CA PRO A 555 -26.07 -5.30 7.59
C PRO A 555 -25.01 -5.98 8.49
N TYR A 556 -24.12 -6.80 7.92
CA TYR A 556 -23.04 -7.47 8.64
C TYR A 556 -21.72 -6.68 8.63
N LEU A 557 -21.69 -5.57 7.91
CA LEU A 557 -20.58 -4.60 7.94
C LEU A 557 -20.93 -3.45 8.89
N LYS A 558 -20.05 -2.47 8.99
CA LYS A 558 -20.28 -1.25 9.76
C LYS A 558 -19.60 -0.03 9.11
N TYR A 559 -20.16 1.11 9.39
CA TYR A 559 -19.64 2.42 9.02
C TYR A 559 -19.52 3.29 10.30
N PRO A 560 -18.39 4.01 10.48
CA PRO A 560 -17.14 3.92 9.73
C PRO A 560 -16.47 2.55 9.83
N ALA A 561 -15.72 2.16 8.77
CA ALA A 561 -14.91 0.95 8.78
C ALA A 561 -13.78 1.04 9.80
N ASP A 562 -13.29 -0.10 10.29
CA ASP A 562 -12.18 -0.08 11.26
C ASP A 562 -10.83 0.19 10.59
N LEU A 563 -10.64 -0.29 9.36
CA LEU A 563 -9.35 -0.18 8.67
C LEU A 563 -9.52 -0.03 7.15
N TYR A 564 -8.78 0.93 6.57
CA TYR A 564 -8.43 0.97 5.15
C TYR A 564 -6.94 0.67 5.00
N LEU A 565 -6.57 -0.19 4.06
CA LEU A 565 -5.17 -0.54 3.79
C LEU A 565 -4.89 -0.50 2.29
N GLU A 566 -4.02 0.41 1.85
CA GLU A 566 -3.62 0.57 0.45
C GLU A 566 -2.18 1.09 0.32
N GLY A 567 -1.72 1.28 -0.93
CA GLY A 567 -0.45 1.93 -1.24
C GLY A 567 -0.43 3.43 -0.94
N GLY A 568 0.77 3.99 -0.87
CA GLY A 568 0.97 5.41 -0.57
C GLY A 568 0.46 6.39 -1.63
N ASP A 569 0.14 5.92 -2.84
CA ASP A 569 -0.53 6.68 -3.91
C ASP A 569 -1.99 7.01 -3.54
N GLN A 570 -2.64 6.20 -2.71
CA GLN A 570 -4.05 6.35 -2.37
C GLN A 570 -4.35 7.54 -1.45
N TYR A 571 -3.35 8.26 -0.96
CA TYR A 571 -3.54 9.56 -0.31
C TYR A 571 -4.14 10.61 -1.26
N ARG A 572 -3.84 10.53 -2.56
CA ARG A 572 -4.47 11.32 -3.62
C ARG A 572 -5.61 10.61 -4.34
N GLY A 573 -5.85 9.36 -4.04
CA GLY A 573 -6.88 8.50 -4.62
C GLY A 573 -8.00 8.19 -3.63
N TRP A 574 -8.21 6.91 -3.39
CA TRP A 574 -9.34 6.38 -2.65
C TRP A 574 -9.43 6.84 -1.18
N PHE A 575 -8.30 6.97 -0.47
CA PHE A 575 -8.35 7.48 0.90
C PHE A 575 -8.96 8.88 0.95
N GLN A 576 -8.57 9.75 0.02
CA GLN A 576 -9.04 11.13 -0.01
C GLN A 576 -10.46 11.23 -0.58
N SER A 577 -10.80 10.55 -1.67
CA SER A 577 -12.14 10.62 -2.26
C SER A 577 -13.21 10.07 -1.30
N SER A 578 -12.92 8.96 -0.60
CA SER A 578 -13.79 8.43 0.46
C SER A 578 -13.95 9.40 1.63
N MET A 579 -12.86 10.05 2.05
CA MET A 579 -12.90 11.05 3.10
C MET A 579 -13.81 12.23 2.71
N LEU A 580 -13.57 12.81 1.53
CA LEU A 580 -14.29 14.00 1.09
C LEU A 580 -15.80 13.73 0.93
N THR A 581 -16.20 12.64 0.30
CA THR A 581 -17.62 12.28 0.14
C THR A 581 -18.28 11.97 1.49
N SER A 582 -17.59 11.27 2.39
CA SER A 582 -18.11 10.94 3.73
C SER A 582 -18.26 12.19 4.61
N ILE A 583 -17.26 13.07 4.64
CA ILE A 583 -17.32 14.35 5.36
C ILE A 583 -18.42 15.25 4.77
N ALA A 584 -18.52 15.34 3.43
CA ALA A 584 -19.55 16.13 2.76
C ALA A 584 -20.95 15.68 3.16
N VAL A 585 -21.20 14.37 3.23
CA VAL A 585 -22.53 13.83 3.53
C VAL A 585 -22.81 13.73 5.03
N ASN A 586 -21.87 13.19 5.82
CA ASN A 586 -22.10 12.79 7.21
C ASN A 586 -21.26 13.57 8.23
N GLY A 587 -20.27 14.36 7.82
CA GLY A 587 -19.39 15.10 8.72
C GLY A 587 -18.36 14.24 9.47
N VAL A 588 -18.19 12.96 9.10
CA VAL A 588 -17.26 12.03 9.74
C VAL A 588 -16.40 11.29 8.72
N ALA A 589 -15.18 10.90 9.13
CA ALA A 589 -14.32 10.07 8.30
C ALA A 589 -14.91 8.67 8.08
N PRO A 590 -14.72 8.04 6.90
CA PRO A 590 -15.29 6.73 6.59
C PRO A 590 -14.52 5.57 7.24
N TYR A 591 -13.39 5.82 7.87
CA TYR A 591 -12.49 4.85 8.47
C TYR A 591 -11.90 5.35 9.79
N LYS A 592 -11.55 4.41 10.68
CA LYS A 592 -10.91 4.71 11.97
C LYS A 592 -9.40 4.58 11.92
N GLN A 593 -8.88 3.74 11.03
CA GLN A 593 -7.45 3.50 10.87
C GLN A 593 -7.09 3.49 9.39
N ILE A 594 -5.89 3.97 9.07
CA ILE A 594 -5.24 3.79 7.77
C ILE A 594 -3.91 3.07 7.99
N ALA A 595 -3.71 2.00 7.23
CA ALA A 595 -2.41 1.37 7.05
C ALA A 595 -1.94 1.56 5.61
N THR A 596 -0.67 1.93 5.44
CA THR A 596 -0.12 2.24 4.12
C THR A 596 1.08 1.35 3.84
N HIS A 597 1.11 0.71 2.67
CA HIS A 597 2.28 0.00 2.20
C HIS A 597 3.09 0.82 1.18
N GLY A 598 4.41 0.54 1.13
CA GLY A 598 5.30 1.11 0.12
C GLY A 598 5.11 0.48 -1.26
N TRP A 599 5.99 0.84 -2.18
CA TRP A 599 6.02 0.33 -3.54
C TRP A 599 6.74 -1.01 -3.61
N THR A 600 6.40 -1.80 -4.62
CA THR A 600 7.18 -2.99 -4.97
C THR A 600 8.24 -2.62 -6.00
N VAL A 601 9.50 -2.91 -5.69
CA VAL A 601 10.65 -2.56 -6.51
C VAL A 601 11.48 -3.81 -6.81
N ASP A 602 12.34 -3.73 -7.83
CA ASP A 602 13.25 -4.83 -8.16
C ASP A 602 14.33 -5.05 -7.09
N GLY A 603 15.20 -6.03 -7.28
CA GLY A 603 16.27 -6.35 -6.32
C GLY A 603 17.26 -5.22 -6.08
N GLU A 604 17.40 -4.27 -7.01
CA GLU A 604 18.25 -3.10 -6.91
C GLU A 604 17.53 -1.88 -6.30
N GLY A 605 16.21 -1.97 -6.07
CA GLY A 605 15.39 -0.89 -5.54
C GLY A 605 14.85 0.06 -6.61
N LYS A 606 14.83 -0.36 -7.87
CA LYS A 606 14.28 0.41 -8.99
C LYS A 606 12.83 0.05 -9.25
N ALA A 607 12.05 1.02 -9.72
CA ALA A 607 10.68 0.77 -10.16
C ALA A 607 10.64 -0.29 -11.26
N MET A 608 9.65 -1.19 -11.16
CA MET A 608 9.49 -2.29 -12.12
C MET A 608 8.68 -1.85 -13.32
N HIS A 609 9.24 -2.01 -14.53
CA HIS A 609 8.58 -1.73 -15.79
C HIS A 609 8.72 -2.91 -16.75
N LYS A 610 7.63 -3.30 -17.42
CA LYS A 610 7.65 -4.38 -18.43
C LYS A 610 8.62 -4.07 -19.58
N SER A 611 8.74 -2.81 -19.96
CA SER A 611 9.66 -2.36 -21.01
C SER A 611 11.14 -2.48 -20.65
N LEU A 612 11.48 -2.48 -19.34
CA LEU A 612 12.83 -2.67 -18.83
C LEU A 612 13.18 -4.14 -18.56
N GLY A 613 12.20 -5.04 -18.64
CA GLY A 613 12.38 -6.48 -18.37
C GLY A 613 12.70 -6.83 -16.91
N ASN A 614 12.53 -5.88 -15.97
CA ASN A 614 12.77 -6.07 -14.54
C ASN A 614 11.49 -6.34 -13.73
N ALA A 615 10.33 -6.42 -14.40
CA ALA A 615 9.06 -6.69 -13.75
C ALA A 615 8.95 -8.18 -13.35
N VAL A 616 8.60 -8.43 -12.08
CA VAL A 616 8.29 -9.76 -11.55
C VAL A 616 6.77 -9.90 -11.46
N SER A 617 6.19 -10.94 -12.04
CA SER A 617 4.76 -11.21 -11.92
C SER A 617 4.46 -12.19 -10.77
N PRO A 618 3.28 -12.07 -10.10
CA PRO A 618 2.85 -13.05 -9.11
C PRO A 618 2.81 -14.47 -9.68
N ASP A 619 2.33 -14.64 -10.90
CA ASP A 619 2.21 -15.95 -11.57
C ASP A 619 3.57 -16.65 -11.73
N GLU A 620 4.64 -15.89 -12.05
CA GLU A 620 6.00 -16.45 -12.14
C GLU A 620 6.50 -16.93 -10.78
N VAL A 621 6.30 -16.14 -9.73
CA VAL A 621 6.70 -16.51 -8.36
C VAL A 621 5.92 -17.75 -7.90
N ILE A 622 4.62 -17.79 -8.11
CA ILE A 622 3.76 -18.91 -7.73
C ILE A 622 4.13 -20.19 -8.49
N LYS A 623 4.44 -20.08 -9.78
CA LYS A 623 4.88 -21.19 -10.61
C LYS A 623 6.19 -21.81 -10.14
N ASP A 624 7.14 -20.98 -9.71
CA ASP A 624 8.47 -21.43 -9.32
C ASP A 624 8.53 -21.84 -7.84
N TYR A 625 7.80 -21.15 -6.95
CA TYR A 625 7.93 -21.26 -5.50
C TYR A 625 6.62 -21.63 -4.77
N GLY A 626 5.46 -21.28 -5.30
CA GLY A 626 4.16 -21.40 -4.64
C GLY A 626 3.66 -20.10 -4.03
N ALA A 627 2.38 -20.05 -3.69
CA ALA A 627 1.72 -18.87 -3.10
C ALA A 627 2.19 -18.62 -1.65
N ASP A 628 2.39 -19.65 -0.83
CA ASP A 628 2.91 -19.49 0.53
C ASP A 628 4.28 -18.82 0.55
N MET A 629 5.11 -19.04 -0.46
CA MET A 629 6.39 -18.34 -0.57
C MET A 629 6.22 -16.86 -0.89
N LEU A 630 5.23 -16.49 -1.70
CA LEU A 630 4.90 -15.08 -1.95
C LEU A 630 4.31 -14.43 -0.70
N ARG A 631 3.47 -15.15 0.05
CA ARG A 631 2.93 -14.70 1.34
C ARG A 631 4.05 -14.51 2.38
N LEU A 632 5.00 -15.41 2.43
CA LEU A 632 6.17 -15.29 3.30
C LEU A 632 7.05 -14.08 2.93
N TRP A 633 7.20 -13.80 1.62
CA TRP A 633 7.89 -12.60 1.16
C TRP A 633 7.20 -11.33 1.68
N VAL A 634 5.87 -11.25 1.60
CA VAL A 634 5.09 -10.12 2.15
C VAL A 634 5.34 -9.94 3.65
N ALA A 635 5.44 -11.05 4.39
CA ALA A 635 5.69 -11.02 5.84
C ALA A 635 7.18 -10.87 6.21
N SER A 636 8.12 -10.91 5.27
CA SER A 636 9.56 -10.98 5.58
C SER A 636 10.21 -9.63 5.88
N ALA A 637 9.63 -8.54 5.42
CA ALA A 637 10.15 -7.19 5.56
C ALA A 637 9.07 -6.21 6.05
N ASP A 638 9.48 -5.01 6.45
CA ASP A 638 8.56 -3.94 6.83
C ASP A 638 7.87 -3.39 5.57
N TYR A 639 6.63 -3.76 5.36
CA TYR A 639 5.82 -3.39 4.20
C TYR A 639 5.50 -1.88 4.14
N THR A 640 5.68 -1.13 5.22
CA THR A 640 5.51 0.33 5.21
C THR A 640 6.60 1.05 4.41
N GLN A 641 7.68 0.33 4.09
CA GLN A 641 8.76 0.74 3.21
C GLN A 641 8.64 0.06 1.84
N ASP A 642 9.45 0.49 0.87
CA ASP A 642 9.49 -0.15 -0.43
C ASP A 642 9.96 -1.61 -0.34
N MET A 643 9.20 -2.50 -0.93
CA MET A 643 9.38 -3.94 -0.88
C MET A 643 10.18 -4.45 -2.09
N ARG A 644 11.40 -4.90 -1.85
CA ARG A 644 12.24 -5.47 -2.89
C ARG A 644 11.88 -6.92 -3.18
N ILE A 645 11.84 -7.29 -4.47
CA ILE A 645 11.65 -8.68 -4.91
C ILE A 645 12.67 -9.04 -5.99
N SER A 646 13.28 -10.23 -5.85
CA SER A 646 14.17 -10.83 -6.85
C SER A 646 14.24 -12.34 -6.66
N LYS A 647 14.77 -13.05 -7.65
CA LYS A 647 14.98 -14.50 -7.55
C LYS A 647 15.91 -14.89 -6.38
N ASP A 648 16.93 -14.07 -6.08
CA ASP A 648 17.84 -14.33 -4.98
C ASP A 648 17.14 -14.16 -3.62
N ILE A 649 16.31 -13.13 -3.46
CA ILE A 649 15.48 -12.94 -2.25
C ILE A 649 14.55 -14.13 -2.07
N MET A 650 13.85 -14.57 -3.12
CA MET A 650 12.97 -15.74 -3.06
C MET A 650 13.70 -17.02 -2.72
N LYS A 651 14.92 -17.20 -3.24
CA LYS A 651 15.78 -18.35 -2.90
C LYS A 651 16.21 -18.35 -1.43
N GLN A 652 16.58 -17.19 -0.87
CA GLN A 652 16.92 -17.06 0.55
C GLN A 652 15.70 -17.36 1.44
N LEU A 653 14.53 -16.82 1.10
CA LEU A 653 13.29 -17.09 1.82
C LEU A 653 12.88 -18.57 1.76
N SER A 654 13.18 -19.26 0.66
CA SER A 654 12.94 -20.69 0.54
C SER A 654 13.73 -21.48 1.60
N GLN A 655 14.94 -21.08 1.94
CA GLN A 655 15.71 -21.71 3.01
C GLN A 655 15.09 -21.46 4.39
N ALA A 656 14.61 -20.24 4.64
CA ALA A 656 13.91 -19.92 5.88
C ALA A 656 12.60 -20.69 6.02
N TYR A 657 11.80 -20.77 4.95
CA TYR A 657 10.58 -21.57 4.88
C TYR A 657 10.85 -23.04 5.22
N LEU A 658 11.89 -23.63 4.63
CA LEU A 658 12.27 -25.03 4.89
C LEU A 658 12.64 -25.25 6.37
N LYS A 659 13.24 -24.28 7.05
CA LYS A 659 13.54 -24.40 8.49
C LYS A 659 12.23 -24.53 9.30
N ILE A 660 11.27 -23.64 9.06
CA ILE A 660 9.97 -23.69 9.74
C ILE A 660 9.25 -25.02 9.45
N ARG A 661 9.15 -25.38 8.18
CA ARG A 661 8.48 -26.62 7.75
C ARG A 661 9.15 -27.90 8.30
N ASN A 662 10.48 -27.95 8.29
CA ASN A 662 11.21 -29.11 8.80
C ASN A 662 11.10 -29.24 10.33
N THR A 663 11.02 -28.13 11.07
CA THR A 663 10.74 -28.14 12.51
C THR A 663 9.37 -28.76 12.78
N ALA A 664 8.32 -28.33 12.05
CA ALA A 664 6.99 -28.93 12.16
C ALA A 664 7.00 -30.43 11.79
N ARG A 665 7.66 -30.79 10.67
CA ARG A 665 7.78 -32.18 10.24
C ARG A 665 8.45 -33.08 11.26
N TYR A 666 9.50 -32.59 11.93
CA TYR A 666 10.18 -33.33 12.99
C TYR A 666 9.25 -33.59 14.18
N MET A 667 8.50 -32.54 14.59
CA MET A 667 7.53 -32.70 15.69
C MET A 667 6.42 -33.67 15.32
N LEU A 668 5.82 -33.56 14.12
CA LEU A 668 4.82 -34.48 13.60
C LEU A 668 5.32 -35.94 13.64
N GLY A 669 6.57 -36.18 13.18
CA GLY A 669 7.13 -37.50 13.17
C GLY A 669 7.27 -38.12 14.57
N ASN A 670 7.58 -37.31 15.59
CA ASN A 670 7.74 -37.74 16.96
C ASN A 670 6.42 -37.81 17.73
N LEU A 671 5.30 -37.39 17.13
CA LEU A 671 3.94 -37.48 17.69
C LEU A 671 3.10 -38.62 17.07
N CYS A 672 3.69 -39.48 16.25
CA CYS A 672 2.98 -40.50 15.49
C CYS A 672 2.16 -41.47 16.38
N ASP A 673 2.65 -41.81 17.57
CA ASP A 673 2.03 -42.69 18.57
C ASP A 673 1.40 -41.95 19.76
N PHE A 674 1.33 -40.60 19.65
CA PHE A 674 0.75 -39.76 20.70
C PHE A 674 -0.74 -39.53 20.44
N GLU A 675 -1.57 -39.80 21.47
CA GLU A 675 -2.99 -39.54 21.47
C GLU A 675 -3.30 -38.43 22.49
N PRO A 676 -3.61 -37.18 22.02
CA PRO A 676 -3.74 -36.05 22.94
C PRO A 676 -4.67 -36.29 24.11
N ASP A 677 -5.85 -36.92 23.90
CA ASP A 677 -6.83 -37.15 24.96
C ASP A 677 -6.41 -38.19 26.02
N ARG A 678 -5.37 -38.97 25.72
CA ARG A 678 -4.87 -40.03 26.63
C ARG A 678 -3.51 -39.68 27.20
N ASP A 679 -2.63 -39.10 26.39
CA ASP A 679 -1.19 -39.06 26.62
C ASP A 679 -0.68 -37.71 27.10
N LEU A 680 -1.54 -36.67 27.15
CA LEU A 680 -1.17 -35.34 27.67
C LEU A 680 -0.78 -35.43 29.15
N VAL A 681 0.42 -34.98 29.49
CA VAL A 681 0.92 -34.89 30.85
C VAL A 681 0.56 -33.52 31.44
N PRO A 682 -0.02 -33.46 32.63
CA PRO A 682 -0.31 -32.20 33.34
C PRO A 682 0.97 -31.34 33.50
N ALA A 683 0.81 -30.01 33.43
CA ALA A 683 1.93 -29.07 33.43
C ALA A 683 2.89 -29.19 34.63
N GLU A 684 2.32 -29.52 35.81
CA GLU A 684 3.05 -29.76 37.08
C GLU A 684 3.91 -31.03 37.06
N ASN A 685 3.56 -31.99 36.20
CA ASN A 685 4.25 -33.28 36.07
C ASN A 685 5.22 -33.32 34.89
N LEU A 686 5.33 -32.24 34.09
CA LEU A 686 6.29 -32.17 33.02
C LEU A 686 7.71 -32.05 33.54
N MET A 687 8.66 -32.62 32.79
CA MET A 687 10.07 -32.46 33.08
C MET A 687 10.49 -31.00 32.97
N GLU A 688 11.53 -30.60 33.72
CA GLU A 688 11.98 -29.20 33.83
C GLU A 688 12.31 -28.59 32.47
N LEU A 689 12.99 -29.32 31.59
CA LEU A 689 13.35 -28.85 30.23
C LEU A 689 12.09 -28.67 29.35
N ASP A 690 11.08 -29.50 29.46
CA ASP A 690 9.82 -29.41 28.70
C ASP A 690 8.99 -28.20 29.14
N ARG A 691 8.98 -27.92 30.46
CA ARG A 691 8.39 -26.69 31.01
C ARG A 691 9.11 -25.44 30.51
N TYR A 692 10.43 -25.48 30.41
CA TYR A 692 11.22 -24.37 29.84
C TYR A 692 10.88 -24.15 28.36
N ALA A 693 10.79 -25.21 27.54
CA ALA A 693 10.42 -25.10 26.14
C ALA A 693 9.01 -24.51 25.95
N LEU A 694 8.04 -24.92 26.78
CA LEU A 694 6.69 -24.36 26.78
C LEU A 694 6.66 -22.89 27.22
N HIS A 695 7.49 -22.51 28.20
CA HIS A 695 7.65 -21.11 28.59
C HIS A 695 8.21 -20.26 27.43
N THR A 696 9.25 -20.75 26.77
CA THR A 696 9.85 -20.06 25.62
C THR A 696 8.85 -19.89 24.48
N PHE A 697 8.03 -20.94 24.22
CA PHE A 697 6.94 -20.83 23.24
C PHE A 697 5.87 -19.81 23.69
N ASN A 698 5.53 -19.75 24.99
CA ASN A 698 4.57 -18.79 25.52
C ASN A 698 5.05 -17.33 25.31
N GLU A 699 6.32 -17.05 25.49
CA GLU A 699 6.92 -15.75 25.21
C GLU A 699 6.90 -15.41 23.70
N LEU A 700 7.14 -16.42 22.84
CA LEU A 700 6.94 -16.29 21.39
C LEU A 700 5.50 -15.90 21.06
N ALA A 701 4.52 -16.60 21.63
CA ALA A 701 3.10 -16.36 21.37
C ALA A 701 2.69 -14.94 21.77
N LYS A 702 3.13 -14.43 22.92
CA LYS A 702 2.92 -13.03 23.33
C LYS A 702 3.52 -12.04 22.35
N THR A 703 4.77 -12.26 21.97
CA THR A 703 5.49 -11.38 21.03
C THR A 703 4.82 -11.35 19.66
N ALA A 704 4.45 -12.51 19.13
CA ALA A 704 3.81 -12.64 17.82
C ALA A 704 2.42 -11.98 17.79
N ARG A 705 1.59 -12.21 18.85
CA ARG A 705 0.28 -11.57 18.94
C ARG A 705 0.37 -10.06 19.01
N ALA A 706 1.26 -9.53 19.86
CA ALA A 706 1.47 -8.08 19.95
C ALA A 706 1.93 -7.49 18.61
N ALA A 707 2.75 -8.20 17.84
CA ALA A 707 3.18 -7.80 16.51
C ALA A 707 2.03 -7.83 15.48
N TYR A 708 1.19 -8.85 15.51
CA TYR A 708 -0.03 -8.93 14.68
C TYR A 708 -0.99 -7.78 14.98
N ASP A 709 -1.22 -7.45 16.24
CA ASP A 709 -2.11 -6.35 16.64
C ASP A 709 -1.63 -4.99 16.13
N ARG A 710 -0.31 -4.84 15.97
CA ARG A 710 0.31 -3.65 15.37
C ARG A 710 0.53 -3.76 13.86
N TYR A 711 0.06 -4.83 13.21
CA TYR A 711 0.28 -5.13 11.79
C TYR A 711 1.77 -5.21 11.40
N GLU A 712 2.63 -5.74 12.29
CA GLU A 712 4.08 -5.90 12.10
C GLU A 712 4.44 -7.34 11.74
N PHE A 713 4.01 -7.79 10.55
CA PHE A 713 4.14 -9.19 10.13
C PHE A 713 5.60 -9.65 10.03
N HIS A 714 6.51 -8.73 9.73
CA HIS A 714 7.95 -9.02 9.72
C HIS A 714 8.51 -9.37 11.10
N ALA A 715 7.94 -8.80 12.16
CA ALA A 715 8.30 -9.15 13.52
C ALA A 715 7.78 -10.56 13.88
N VAL A 716 6.55 -10.91 13.44
CA VAL A 716 6.01 -12.26 13.59
C VAL A 716 6.90 -13.30 12.89
N TYR A 717 7.21 -13.06 11.61
CA TYR A 717 8.07 -13.95 10.84
C TYR A 717 9.43 -14.16 11.50
N ARG A 718 10.10 -13.09 11.91
CA ARG A 718 11.42 -13.16 12.57
C ARG A 718 11.35 -13.92 13.87
N ALA A 719 10.34 -13.66 14.70
CA ALA A 719 10.17 -14.35 15.99
C ALA A 719 9.96 -15.85 15.79
N VAL A 720 9.07 -16.27 14.89
CA VAL A 720 8.82 -17.67 14.57
C VAL A 720 10.06 -18.34 13.94
N TYR A 721 10.71 -17.69 13.01
CA TYR A 721 11.93 -18.22 12.39
C TYR A 721 13.03 -18.46 13.42
N ASN A 722 13.32 -17.46 14.26
CA ASN A 722 14.34 -17.59 15.30
C ASN A 722 13.97 -18.68 16.30
N PHE A 723 12.73 -18.78 16.72
CA PHE A 723 12.27 -19.86 17.59
C PHE A 723 12.51 -21.24 16.95
N CYS A 724 12.15 -21.42 15.68
CA CYS A 724 12.38 -22.68 14.98
C CYS A 724 13.87 -23.06 14.86
N VAL A 725 14.74 -22.08 14.63
CA VAL A 725 16.16 -22.31 14.41
C VAL A 725 16.93 -22.41 15.73
N VAL A 726 16.75 -21.43 16.62
CA VAL A 726 17.55 -21.29 17.84
C VAL A 726 16.97 -22.16 18.95
N ASP A 727 15.75 -21.88 19.33
CA ASP A 727 15.13 -22.50 20.51
C ASP A 727 14.74 -23.97 20.26
N MET A 728 14.23 -24.25 19.06
CA MET A 728 13.80 -25.60 18.72
C MET A 728 14.94 -26.44 18.13
N SER A 729 15.43 -26.13 16.91
CA SER A 729 16.34 -27.01 16.18
C SER A 729 17.72 -27.14 16.86
N ASN A 730 18.28 -26.01 17.33
CA ASN A 730 19.65 -26.00 17.90
C ASN A 730 19.68 -26.25 19.42
N PHE A 731 18.53 -26.26 20.07
CA PHE A 731 18.43 -26.44 21.51
C PHE A 731 17.48 -27.59 21.87
N TYR A 732 16.17 -27.33 21.95
CA TYR A 732 15.22 -28.26 22.55
C TYR A 732 15.11 -29.61 21.83
N LEU A 733 14.89 -29.59 20.48
CA LEU A 733 14.73 -30.80 19.68
C LEU A 733 16.00 -31.67 19.64
N ASP A 734 17.18 -31.05 19.71
CA ASP A 734 18.45 -31.75 19.69
C ASP A 734 18.67 -32.45 21.03
N ILE A 735 18.41 -31.78 22.16
CA ILE A 735 18.54 -32.31 23.51
C ILE A 735 17.59 -33.48 23.77
N ILE A 736 16.29 -33.32 23.40
CA ILE A 736 15.28 -34.36 23.72
C ILE A 736 15.31 -35.58 22.79
N LYS A 737 16.13 -35.57 21.75
CA LYS A 737 16.19 -36.59 20.71
C LYS A 737 16.43 -37.99 21.27
N ASP A 738 17.42 -38.12 22.15
CA ASP A 738 17.74 -39.42 22.77
C ASP A 738 16.56 -39.87 23.64
N ARG A 739 15.96 -38.99 24.43
CA ARG A 739 14.81 -39.25 25.28
C ARG A 739 13.56 -39.67 24.47
N LEU A 740 13.30 -39.01 23.34
CA LEU A 740 12.19 -39.38 22.45
C LEU A 740 12.37 -40.78 21.85
N TYR A 741 13.59 -41.17 21.53
CA TYR A 741 13.89 -42.44 20.85
C TYR A 741 14.15 -43.58 21.81
N CYS A 742 14.84 -43.33 22.91
CA CYS A 742 15.37 -44.35 23.81
C CYS A 742 14.89 -44.20 25.30
N GLY A 743 14.17 -43.10 25.65
CA GLY A 743 13.78 -42.86 27.04
C GLY A 743 12.62 -43.72 27.54
N ALA A 744 12.38 -43.66 28.84
CA ALA A 744 11.22 -44.25 29.47
C ALA A 744 9.90 -43.59 29.02
N GLU A 745 8.79 -44.36 29.10
CA GLU A 745 7.47 -43.91 28.63
C GLU A 745 7.06 -42.56 29.23
N ALA A 746 7.20 -42.37 30.55
CA ALA A 746 6.82 -41.13 31.23
C ALA A 746 7.66 -39.92 30.76
N GLU A 747 8.98 -40.09 30.59
CA GLU A 747 9.88 -39.06 30.08
C GLU A 747 9.59 -38.70 28.62
N ARG A 748 9.28 -39.71 27.84
CA ARG A 748 8.91 -39.58 26.43
C ARG A 748 7.58 -38.85 26.28
N ARG A 749 6.55 -39.17 27.07
CA ARG A 749 5.24 -38.51 27.06
C ARG A 749 5.34 -37.06 27.52
N SER A 750 6.21 -36.76 28.50
CA SER A 750 6.50 -35.35 28.86
C SER A 750 7.00 -34.54 27.68
N ALA A 751 8.01 -35.06 26.97
CA ALA A 751 8.53 -34.39 25.76
C ALA A 751 7.48 -34.27 24.64
N GLN A 752 6.72 -35.31 24.38
CA GLN A 752 5.68 -35.30 23.36
C GLN A 752 4.54 -34.33 23.73
N THR A 753 4.17 -34.18 24.99
CA THR A 753 3.23 -33.15 25.43
C THR A 753 3.72 -31.73 25.08
N ALA A 754 4.99 -31.43 25.36
CA ALA A 754 5.56 -30.15 24.99
C ALA A 754 5.59 -29.96 23.46
N LEU A 755 5.98 -30.98 22.70
CA LEU A 755 5.98 -30.93 21.22
C LEU A 755 4.57 -30.71 20.66
N TYR A 756 3.55 -31.35 21.25
CA TYR A 756 2.16 -31.20 20.85
C TYR A 756 1.67 -29.75 21.01
N HIS A 757 1.85 -29.18 22.21
CA HIS A 757 1.43 -27.80 22.48
C HIS A 757 2.20 -26.77 21.62
N ILE A 758 3.50 -26.97 21.41
CA ILE A 758 4.32 -26.11 20.56
C ILE A 758 3.88 -26.20 19.10
N LEU A 759 3.65 -27.40 18.57
CA LEU A 759 3.23 -27.59 17.19
C LEU A 759 1.84 -27.02 16.93
N ASP A 760 0.86 -27.30 17.82
CA ASP A 760 -0.49 -26.75 17.75
C ASP A 760 -0.45 -25.22 17.73
N GLY A 761 0.20 -24.62 18.72
CA GLY A 761 0.26 -23.18 18.84
C GLY A 761 1.06 -22.51 17.74
N MET A 762 2.21 -23.07 17.33
CA MET A 762 3.01 -22.55 16.22
C MET A 762 2.24 -22.59 14.91
N THR A 763 1.49 -23.66 14.63
CA THR A 763 0.67 -23.77 13.42
C THR A 763 -0.40 -22.69 13.38
N ARG A 764 -1.05 -22.40 14.50
CA ARG A 764 -2.03 -21.31 14.63
C ARG A 764 -1.37 -19.93 14.45
N LEU A 765 -0.15 -19.72 14.98
CA LEU A 765 0.56 -18.44 14.82
C LEU A 765 0.95 -18.15 13.36
N ILE A 766 1.30 -19.18 12.58
CA ILE A 766 1.73 -18.98 11.19
C ILE A 766 0.57 -19.04 10.19
N ALA A 767 -0.64 -19.43 10.60
CA ALA A 767 -1.78 -19.62 9.70
C ALA A 767 -2.16 -18.37 8.87
N PRO A 768 -2.11 -17.14 9.40
CA PRO A 768 -2.34 -15.97 8.57
C PRO A 768 -1.25 -15.74 7.50
N ILE A 769 -0.03 -16.19 7.72
CA ILE A 769 1.12 -15.99 6.81
C ILE A 769 1.23 -17.15 5.83
N LEU A 770 1.38 -18.37 6.31
CA LEU A 770 1.56 -19.58 5.51
C LEU A 770 0.25 -20.38 5.42
N ALA A 771 -0.71 -19.84 4.66
CA ALA A 771 -2.09 -20.31 4.64
C ALA A 771 -2.23 -21.80 4.25
N PHE A 772 -1.48 -22.24 3.23
CA PHE A 772 -1.52 -23.64 2.77
C PHE A 772 -0.70 -24.57 3.67
N THR A 773 0.52 -24.16 4.03
CA THR A 773 1.41 -24.98 4.86
C THR A 773 0.84 -25.22 6.25
N SER A 774 0.22 -24.21 6.87
CA SER A 774 -0.39 -24.39 8.20
C SER A 774 -1.60 -25.32 8.17
N ASP A 775 -2.41 -25.26 7.13
CA ASP A 775 -3.53 -26.16 6.96
C ASP A 775 -3.04 -27.61 6.70
N GLU A 776 -1.98 -27.79 5.89
CA GLU A 776 -1.31 -29.07 5.69
C GLU A 776 -0.76 -29.66 7.00
N ILE A 777 -0.10 -28.84 7.83
CA ILE A 777 0.40 -29.27 9.15
C ILE A 777 -0.77 -29.64 10.05
N TRP A 778 -1.84 -28.84 10.04
CA TRP A 778 -3.02 -29.06 10.85
C TRP A 778 -3.67 -30.40 10.57
N HIS A 779 -3.91 -30.74 9.32
CA HIS A 779 -4.49 -32.02 8.91
C HIS A 779 -3.56 -33.22 9.17
N ALA A 780 -2.27 -32.99 9.30
CA ALA A 780 -1.30 -34.02 9.66
C ALA A 780 -1.20 -34.29 11.16
N MET A 781 -1.86 -33.46 12.00
CA MET A 781 -1.86 -33.58 13.47
C MET A 781 -3.07 -34.38 13.93
N LYS A 782 -2.93 -35.02 15.10
CA LYS A 782 -4.08 -35.44 15.93
C LYS A 782 -4.45 -34.28 16.87
N HIS A 783 -5.72 -34.13 17.15
CA HIS A 783 -6.25 -33.02 17.95
C HIS A 783 -6.93 -33.50 19.24
N ALA A 784 -6.76 -32.76 20.34
CA ALA A 784 -7.45 -32.99 21.59
C ALA A 784 -8.94 -32.65 21.47
N GLN A 785 -9.76 -33.24 22.34
CA GLN A 785 -11.17 -32.93 22.44
C GLN A 785 -11.39 -31.42 22.64
N GLY A 786 -12.30 -30.83 21.90
CA GLY A 786 -12.60 -29.39 21.94
C GLY A 786 -11.77 -28.53 20.96
N VAL A 787 -10.74 -29.08 20.31
CA VAL A 787 -10.01 -28.44 19.20
C VAL A 787 -10.75 -28.76 17.91
N ASN A 788 -10.99 -27.74 17.08
CA ASN A 788 -11.58 -27.95 15.75
C ASN A 788 -10.53 -28.54 14.81
N ALA A 789 -10.74 -29.78 14.37
CA ALA A 789 -9.82 -30.49 13.48
C ALA A 789 -10.02 -30.16 12.00
N GLU A 790 -11.16 -29.52 11.62
CA GLU A 790 -11.49 -29.25 10.21
C GLU A 790 -10.56 -28.19 9.60
N SER A 791 -10.20 -27.16 10.35
CA SER A 791 -9.21 -26.17 9.90
C SER A 791 -8.56 -25.45 11.08
N VAL A 792 -7.28 -25.09 10.92
CA VAL A 792 -6.54 -24.26 11.85
C VAL A 792 -7.23 -22.91 12.09
N LEU A 793 -7.90 -22.36 11.09
CA LEU A 793 -8.59 -21.06 11.13
C LEU A 793 -9.84 -21.06 12.01
N PHE A 794 -10.34 -22.25 12.39
CA PHE A 794 -11.49 -22.37 13.28
C PHE A 794 -11.11 -22.45 14.76
N ASN A 795 -9.85 -22.15 15.06
CA ASN A 795 -9.31 -22.13 16.42
C ASN A 795 -8.75 -20.74 16.75
N ASP A 796 -8.78 -20.40 18.03
CA ASP A 796 -8.21 -19.13 18.47
C ASP A 796 -6.68 -19.19 18.46
N MET A 797 -6.03 -18.04 18.21
CA MET A 797 -4.58 -17.93 18.35
C MET A 797 -4.14 -18.22 19.78
N PRO A 798 -2.96 -18.86 19.99
CA PRO A 798 -2.44 -19.12 21.32
C PRO A 798 -2.27 -17.80 22.07
N GLY A 799 -2.74 -17.80 23.33
CA GLY A 799 -2.61 -16.68 24.25
C GLY A 799 -1.49 -16.89 25.26
N ASP A 800 -1.41 -15.98 26.22
CA ASP A 800 -0.58 -16.17 27.40
C ASP A 800 -1.18 -17.30 28.23
N ASN A 801 -0.46 -18.42 28.29
CA ASN A 801 -0.87 -19.56 29.09
C ASN A 801 -0.10 -19.56 30.42
N ALA A 802 -0.77 -19.16 31.50
CA ALA A 802 -0.17 -19.08 32.82
C ALA A 802 0.38 -20.45 33.33
N ALA A 803 -0.21 -21.59 32.89
CA ALA A 803 0.29 -22.93 33.26
C ALA A 803 1.68 -23.23 32.69
N PHE A 804 2.09 -22.53 31.62
CA PHE A 804 3.42 -22.68 30.98
C PHE A 804 4.40 -21.61 31.44
N ALA A 805 3.96 -20.59 32.20
CA ALA A 805 4.82 -19.54 32.67
C ALA A 805 5.77 -20.02 33.75
N LEU A 806 7.06 -19.77 33.64
CA LEU A 806 8.05 -19.98 34.68
C LEU A 806 8.10 -18.76 35.60
N ASP A 807 8.31 -18.99 36.90
CA ASP A 807 8.56 -17.93 37.86
C ASP A 807 9.98 -17.31 37.64
N ALA A 808 10.29 -16.23 38.35
CA ALA A 808 11.56 -15.53 38.20
C ALA A 808 12.78 -16.41 38.55
N ALA A 809 12.66 -17.25 39.56
CA ALA A 809 13.75 -18.13 40.00
C ALA A 809 14.05 -19.21 38.94
N ALA A 810 12.99 -19.84 38.39
CA ALA A 810 13.14 -20.83 37.33
C ALA A 810 13.73 -20.20 36.04
N ARG A 811 13.33 -18.98 35.69
CA ARG A 811 13.90 -18.24 34.56
C ARG A 811 15.38 -17.96 34.75
N GLU A 812 15.79 -17.47 35.94
CA GLU A 812 17.20 -17.24 36.28
C GLU A 812 18.01 -18.53 36.23
N ARG A 813 17.44 -19.61 36.76
CA ARG A 813 18.03 -20.94 36.69
C ARG A 813 18.34 -21.36 35.26
N TRP A 814 17.34 -21.26 34.36
CA TRP A 814 17.49 -21.63 32.95
C TRP A 814 18.44 -20.71 32.21
N ALA A 815 18.47 -19.41 32.49
CA ALA A 815 19.45 -18.49 31.92
C ALA A 815 20.91 -18.95 32.24
N LYS A 816 21.18 -19.39 33.48
CA LYS A 816 22.48 -19.97 33.88
C LYS A 816 22.79 -21.27 33.15
N LEU A 817 21.83 -22.18 33.04
CA LEU A 817 22.00 -23.49 32.36
C LEU A 817 22.27 -23.34 30.86
N VAL A 818 21.54 -22.43 30.20
CA VAL A 818 21.75 -22.14 28.77
C VAL A 818 23.11 -21.53 28.56
N SER A 819 23.52 -20.54 29.39
CA SER A 819 24.85 -19.94 29.33
C SER A 819 25.98 -20.95 29.53
N LEU A 820 25.80 -21.88 30.46
CA LEU A 820 26.76 -22.97 30.68
C LEU A 820 26.84 -23.90 29.46
N ARG A 821 25.70 -24.29 28.88
CA ARG A 821 25.68 -25.13 27.68
C ARG A 821 26.40 -24.47 26.52
N ASP A 822 26.19 -23.17 26.32
CA ASP A 822 26.88 -22.43 25.26
C ASP A 822 28.40 -22.41 25.45
N ALA A 823 28.85 -22.25 26.69
CA ALA A 823 30.28 -22.33 27.01
C ALA A 823 30.83 -23.74 26.74
N VAL A 824 30.12 -24.80 27.12
CA VAL A 824 30.49 -26.18 26.83
C VAL A 824 30.51 -26.46 25.33
N ASN A 825 29.52 -26.02 24.60
CA ASN A 825 29.45 -26.19 23.12
C ASN A 825 30.65 -25.53 22.43
N LYS A 826 31.08 -24.34 22.91
CA LYS A 826 32.28 -23.66 22.40
C LYS A 826 33.53 -24.47 22.65
N ALA A 827 33.71 -25.01 23.86
CA ALA A 827 34.85 -25.86 24.21
C ALA A 827 34.86 -27.18 23.40
N LEU A 828 33.68 -27.78 23.19
CA LEU A 828 33.49 -28.94 22.32
C LEU A 828 33.87 -28.66 20.87
N GLU A 829 33.50 -27.50 20.35
CA GLU A 829 33.83 -27.09 18.99
C GLU A 829 35.37 -26.93 18.82
N ASN A 830 36.01 -26.27 19.77
CA ASN A 830 37.49 -26.11 19.79
C ASN A 830 38.23 -27.45 19.89
N ALA A 831 37.78 -28.35 20.75
CA ALA A 831 38.32 -29.68 20.91
C ALA A 831 38.11 -30.54 19.63
N ARG A 832 36.96 -30.42 18.97
CA ARG A 832 36.67 -31.09 17.69
C ARG A 832 37.59 -30.59 16.58
N ASN A 833 37.78 -29.26 16.49
CA ASN A 833 38.71 -28.64 15.53
C ASN A 833 40.20 -29.06 15.79
N ALA A 834 40.53 -29.30 17.04
CA ALA A 834 41.83 -29.88 17.44
C ALA A 834 41.93 -31.40 17.21
N GLY A 835 40.88 -32.08 16.76
CA GLY A 835 40.87 -33.50 16.43
C GLY A 835 40.76 -34.46 17.62
N VAL A 836 40.29 -33.95 18.79
CA VAL A 836 40.15 -34.76 20.03
C VAL A 836 39.08 -35.84 19.84
N PHE A 837 37.97 -35.49 19.15
CA PHE A 837 36.83 -36.39 18.90
C PHE A 837 36.13 -36.09 17.55
N LYS A 838 35.22 -36.95 17.12
CA LYS A 838 34.41 -36.76 15.91
C LYS A 838 32.95 -36.38 16.21
N LYS A 839 32.34 -37.00 17.22
CA LYS A 839 30.95 -36.75 17.65
C LYS A 839 30.94 -36.36 19.11
N ALA A 840 30.19 -35.33 19.47
CA ALA A 840 30.06 -34.85 20.86
C ALA A 840 29.61 -35.96 21.84
N GLN A 841 28.78 -36.90 21.38
CA GLN A 841 28.37 -38.07 22.16
C GLN A 841 29.53 -39.05 22.51
N ASP A 842 30.70 -38.89 21.93
CA ASP A 842 31.90 -39.71 22.25
C ASP A 842 32.80 -39.00 23.27
N THR A 843 32.30 -37.97 24.00
CA THR A 843 33.13 -37.16 24.90
C THR A 843 32.71 -37.25 26.36
N ASP A 844 33.71 -37.17 27.26
CA ASP A 844 33.60 -36.88 28.68
C ASP A 844 34.02 -35.43 28.92
N VAL A 845 33.17 -34.66 29.58
CA VAL A 845 33.39 -33.23 29.89
C VAL A 845 33.57 -33.05 31.40
N THR A 846 34.67 -32.44 31.82
CA THR A 846 34.87 -32.08 33.22
C THR A 846 34.72 -30.57 33.38
N LEU A 847 33.81 -30.16 34.29
CA LEU A 847 33.56 -28.77 34.65
C LEU A 847 34.17 -28.45 36.03
N SER A 848 35.13 -27.55 36.06
CA SER A 848 35.62 -26.97 37.30
C SER A 848 34.88 -25.67 37.60
N VAL A 849 34.15 -25.63 38.71
CA VAL A 849 33.26 -24.50 39.10
C VAL A 849 33.47 -24.17 40.60
N SER A 850 32.84 -23.07 41.06
CA SER A 850 32.82 -22.74 42.49
C SER A 850 31.97 -23.76 43.30
N GLU A 851 32.18 -23.83 44.63
CA GLU A 851 31.38 -24.69 45.49
C GLU A 851 29.87 -24.38 45.44
N SER A 852 29.50 -23.06 45.33
CA SER A 852 28.11 -22.65 45.21
C SER A 852 27.53 -23.08 43.86
N ASP A 853 28.27 -23.03 42.77
CA ASP A 853 27.82 -23.46 41.45
C ASP A 853 27.75 -24.99 41.35
N ALA A 854 28.69 -25.72 41.98
CA ALA A 854 28.59 -27.16 42.08
C ALA A 854 27.32 -27.60 42.82
N ALA A 855 26.97 -26.91 43.90
CA ALA A 855 25.71 -27.14 44.60
C ALA A 855 24.46 -26.77 43.74
N PHE A 856 24.53 -25.71 42.96
CA PHE A 856 23.49 -25.32 42.00
C PHE A 856 23.27 -26.38 40.89
N LEU A 857 24.35 -26.98 40.39
CA LEU A 857 24.34 -27.97 39.32
C LEU A 857 24.01 -29.39 39.81
N ALA A 858 24.00 -29.60 41.14
CA ALA A 858 23.68 -30.92 41.73
C ALA A 858 22.27 -31.38 41.30
N GLY A 859 22.17 -32.56 40.72
CA GLY A 859 20.91 -33.16 40.25
C GLY A 859 20.45 -32.69 38.88
N VAL A 860 21.22 -31.83 38.18
CA VAL A 860 20.96 -31.47 36.77
C VAL A 860 21.58 -32.53 35.85
N ASP A 861 20.82 -33.06 34.91
CA ASP A 861 21.34 -33.93 33.85
C ASP A 861 22.10 -33.12 32.79
N LEU A 862 23.36 -32.79 33.13
CA LEU A 862 24.24 -31.99 32.30
C LEU A 862 24.71 -32.76 31.04
N ALA A 863 24.80 -34.09 31.12
CA ALA A 863 25.20 -34.91 30.01
C ALA A 863 24.16 -34.84 28.88
N SER A 864 22.89 -34.99 29.21
CA SER A 864 21.78 -34.78 28.27
C SER A 864 21.70 -33.34 27.77
N LEU A 865 21.83 -32.34 28.66
CA LEU A 865 21.78 -30.92 28.32
C LEU A 865 22.86 -30.53 27.30
N CYS A 866 24.11 -31.08 27.44
CA CYS A 866 25.25 -30.80 26.57
C CYS A 866 25.40 -31.82 25.42
N ILE A 867 24.57 -32.83 25.37
CA ILE A 867 24.55 -33.91 24.36
C ILE A 867 25.93 -34.60 24.29
N VAL A 868 26.48 -34.99 25.46
CA VAL A 868 27.75 -35.71 25.65
C VAL A 868 27.49 -36.96 26.46
N SER A 869 28.42 -37.93 26.45
CA SER A 869 28.22 -39.17 27.21
C SER A 869 28.31 -38.97 28.71
N LYS A 870 29.19 -38.07 29.16
CA LYS A 870 29.41 -37.83 30.59
C LYS A 870 29.81 -36.41 30.89
N VAL A 871 29.30 -35.87 32.01
CA VAL A 871 29.74 -34.58 32.57
C VAL A 871 30.08 -34.77 34.04
N THR A 872 31.33 -34.43 34.40
CA THR A 872 31.81 -34.45 35.78
C THR A 872 31.95 -33.02 36.30
N VAL A 873 31.27 -32.69 37.40
CA VAL A 873 31.40 -31.37 38.05
C VAL A 873 32.37 -31.51 39.23
N THR A 874 33.38 -30.64 39.28
CA THR A 874 34.38 -30.59 40.34
C THR A 874 34.67 -29.17 40.81
N THR A 875 35.11 -29.04 42.07
CA THR A 875 35.61 -27.77 42.61
C THR A 875 37.17 -27.68 42.57
N GLY A 876 37.81 -28.77 42.13
CA GLY A 876 39.25 -28.81 41.92
C GLY A 876 39.69 -28.16 40.64
N ALA A 877 40.96 -27.70 40.58
CA ALA A 877 41.53 -27.11 39.37
C ALA A 877 41.62 -28.14 38.25
N VAL A 878 41.20 -27.79 37.05
CA VAL A 878 41.23 -28.60 35.83
C VAL A 878 41.98 -27.80 34.74
N GLU A 879 42.82 -28.49 33.98
CA GLU A 879 43.46 -27.90 32.78
C GLU A 879 42.44 -27.95 31.63
N GLY A 880 42.03 -26.79 31.10
CA GLY A 880 41.04 -26.69 30.07
C GLY A 880 40.74 -25.29 29.62
N GLU A 881 39.67 -25.11 28.83
CA GLU A 881 39.20 -23.82 28.33
C GLU A 881 38.48 -23.06 29.43
N LYS A 882 38.91 -21.82 29.71
CA LYS A 882 38.21 -20.95 30.68
C LYS A 882 37.09 -20.19 30.02
N SER A 883 35.92 -20.11 30.68
CA SER A 883 34.75 -19.35 30.27
C SER A 883 34.36 -18.40 31.39
N GLU A 884 35.01 -17.23 31.43
CA GLU A 884 34.76 -16.19 32.44
C GLU A 884 33.48 -15.39 32.16
N ASP A 885 33.06 -15.29 30.89
CA ASP A 885 31.86 -14.59 30.46
C ASP A 885 30.58 -15.43 30.66
N CYS A 886 30.68 -16.70 31.05
CA CYS A 886 29.54 -17.54 31.36
C CYS A 886 28.90 -17.11 32.68
N LEU A 887 27.56 -17.18 32.78
CA LEU A 887 26.81 -16.91 34.03
C LEU A 887 27.16 -17.87 35.16
N ILE A 888 27.80 -19.01 34.84
CA ILE A 888 28.49 -19.93 35.74
C ILE A 888 29.93 -19.96 35.29
N PRO A 889 30.84 -19.12 35.87
CA PRO A 889 32.23 -19.12 35.51
C PRO A 889 32.87 -20.50 35.73
N CYS A 890 33.49 -21.05 34.71
CA CYS A 890 33.99 -22.42 34.74
C CYS A 890 35.24 -22.61 33.89
N THR A 891 36.00 -23.67 34.23
CA THR A 891 37.03 -24.22 33.34
C THR A 891 36.52 -25.55 32.80
N ILE A 892 36.60 -25.74 31.48
CA ILE A 892 36.04 -26.88 30.77
C ILE A 892 37.13 -27.73 30.15
N ALA A 893 37.23 -28.95 30.57
CA ALA A 893 38.11 -29.95 29.93
C ALA A 893 37.28 -30.96 29.13
N VAL A 894 37.70 -31.23 27.90
CA VAL A 894 37.05 -32.18 27.00
C VAL A 894 38.00 -33.31 26.68
N ALA A 895 37.57 -34.54 26.90
CA ALA A 895 38.31 -35.76 26.59
C ALA A 895 37.42 -36.74 25.79
N LEU A 896 38.07 -37.70 25.12
CA LEU A 896 37.36 -38.82 24.51
C LEU A 896 36.89 -39.78 25.62
N ASP A 897 35.62 -40.23 25.57
CA ASP A 897 35.08 -41.26 26.45
C ASP A 897 35.47 -42.63 25.87
N GLU A 898 36.29 -43.38 26.57
CA GLU A 898 36.76 -44.73 26.17
C GLU A 898 35.89 -45.86 26.69
N SER A 899 34.80 -45.57 27.42
CA SER A 899 33.84 -46.56 27.90
C SER A 899 33.13 -47.29 26.75
N PRO A 900 32.61 -48.49 26.96
CA PRO A 900 31.84 -49.19 25.95
C PRO A 900 30.59 -48.42 25.51
N LYS A 901 30.22 -48.58 24.25
CA LYS A 901 29.05 -47.89 23.65
C LYS A 901 27.81 -48.76 23.68
N CYS A 902 26.71 -48.22 24.18
CA CYS A 902 25.44 -48.91 24.19
C CYS A 902 24.87 -49.00 22.75
N PRO A 903 24.53 -50.19 22.23
CA PRO A 903 24.01 -50.35 20.86
C PRO A 903 22.63 -49.80 20.64
N ARG A 904 21.85 -49.48 21.71
CA ARG A 904 20.49 -48.94 21.60
C ARG A 904 20.47 -47.39 21.58
N CYS A 905 21.13 -46.75 22.56
CA CYS A 905 21.12 -45.27 22.66
C CYS A 905 22.38 -44.62 22.10
N TRP A 906 23.43 -45.38 21.80
CA TRP A 906 24.70 -44.93 21.21
C TRP A 906 25.56 -44.03 22.13
N ASN A 907 25.16 -43.92 23.44
CA ASN A 907 25.96 -43.23 24.44
C ASN A 907 26.99 -44.22 25.02
N HIS A 908 28.11 -43.72 25.46
CA HIS A 908 29.12 -44.47 26.19
C HIS A 908 28.67 -44.65 27.65
N SER A 909 28.99 -45.79 28.28
CA SER A 909 28.66 -46.06 29.69
C SER A 909 29.59 -47.08 30.28
N GLU A 910 30.07 -46.83 31.48
CA GLU A 910 30.84 -47.77 32.32
C GLU A 910 29.99 -48.95 32.82
N HIS A 911 28.65 -48.83 32.73
CA HIS A 911 27.67 -49.82 33.29
C HIS A 911 27.01 -50.67 32.20
N ILE A 912 27.70 -50.96 31.09
CA ILE A 912 27.17 -51.86 30.09
C ILE A 912 27.04 -53.28 30.64
N GLY A 913 25.85 -53.87 30.57
CA GLY A 913 25.55 -55.22 31.04
C GLY A 913 25.41 -55.36 32.54
N ALA A 914 25.35 -54.30 33.30
CA ALA A 914 25.27 -54.32 34.77
C ALA A 914 23.96 -54.90 35.31
N ASP A 915 22.85 -54.92 34.55
CA ASP A 915 21.57 -55.49 34.92
C ASP A 915 21.54 -57.02 34.89
N GLY A 916 22.53 -57.65 34.28
CA GLY A 916 22.65 -59.12 34.21
C GLY A 916 21.73 -59.83 33.19
N HIS A 917 20.72 -59.14 32.62
CA HIS A 917 19.78 -59.66 31.59
C HIS A 917 20.16 -59.18 30.18
N HIS A 918 20.54 -57.90 30.06
CA HIS A 918 20.93 -57.27 28.82
C HIS A 918 22.42 -56.87 28.78
N ASN A 919 23.26 -57.86 28.63
CA ASN A 919 24.72 -57.72 28.71
C ASN A 919 25.38 -56.73 27.70
N GLN A 920 24.63 -56.14 26.82
CA GLN A 920 25.10 -55.13 25.85
C GLN A 920 24.53 -53.73 26.05
N LEU A 921 23.52 -53.60 26.93
CA LEU A 921 22.83 -52.30 27.15
C LEU A 921 23.41 -51.58 28.40
N CYS A 922 23.33 -50.27 28.40
CA CYS A 922 23.54 -49.46 29.60
C CYS A 922 22.33 -49.59 30.51
N ASP A 923 22.49 -49.26 31.80
CA ASP A 923 21.46 -49.42 32.86
C ASP A 923 20.12 -48.78 32.47
N ARG A 924 20.17 -47.59 31.93
CA ARG A 924 18.99 -46.87 31.44
C ARG A 924 18.24 -47.65 30.36
N CYS A 925 18.95 -48.08 29.31
CA CYS A 925 18.35 -48.83 28.23
C CYS A 925 17.85 -50.20 28.65
N ALA A 926 18.57 -50.89 29.55
CA ALA A 926 18.13 -52.15 30.12
C ALA A 926 16.80 -51.96 30.90
N ALA A 927 16.71 -50.94 31.75
CA ALA A 927 15.50 -50.62 32.48
C ALA A 927 14.27 -50.31 31.58
N VAL A 928 14.50 -49.67 30.41
CA VAL A 928 13.40 -49.33 29.46
C VAL A 928 12.98 -50.55 28.65
N VAL A 929 13.89 -51.44 28.26
CA VAL A 929 13.58 -52.63 27.46
C VAL A 929 12.81 -53.66 28.32
N GLY A 930 13.10 -53.69 29.62
CA GLY A 930 12.49 -54.62 30.54
C GLY A 930 13.01 -56.07 30.39
N GLU A 931 12.40 -56.97 31.09
CA GLU A 931 12.77 -58.42 31.01
C GLU A 931 12.35 -59.09 29.72
#